data_7f3c2eec1fddd16c5481fd542e098756
#
_entry.id   7f3c2eec1fddd16c5481fd542e098756
#
_cell.length_a   1.000
_cell.length_b   1.000
_cell.length_c   1.000
_cell.angle_alpha   90.00
_cell.angle_beta   90.00
_cell.angle_gamma   90.00
#
_symmetry.space_group_name_H-M   'P 1'
#
loop_
_entity.id
_entity.type
_entity.pdbx_description
1 polymer ?
#
loop_
_entity_poly.entity_id
_entity_poly.type
_entity_poly.pdbx_seq_one_letter_code
_entity_poly.pdbx_strand_id
1 'polypeptide(L)'
;MSQHRFVPRRSTLAAAALWVLTSPASAADAPGAPTPDSTVVVTGQKAPPATPLPSTVESVSAAQIEESINTVTAAGALQYLPSTHVRERYIGDRNGVLVMRVNSSIASAQTTVYADGLLLSNFLNNSFSTAPRWGMVSPEEIAGIETLYGPFSALYPGNSAGGVVRMITRTPTQFEAHVKLDLFGQRYKEYGTHDSFSGGHASASLGNAVNGLFYWVSADHLDNHGHPQTFGNTTAKTGAPAAAGSFTVVDSANVIRDIDTAGKPRIIVSSTGIDHTVQDIAKFKLGYRFSPALTAQVTLGIWQNASEGSVDSYLRDAKGNVVWNAGASFANPFKFVRIDGADYTVSAAAPSRSRSEHWMHGLNLKSNTGGAWDWELVASLYDQKKDLSRTATPSNGLDSGLGDVHPGGQLTDASGTGWRNLDLRGTWRLGAHTLDAGVHHDRYQLKSVTYGTATAPIADWLGSDTGTLNTNSYGQTQTEALYVQDAWQIAPAWLLVAGGRQEHWKAFDGSNYSAGNAAPNPKNLVYADRAQSNFSPKLSLSFQASPTLALRASLGKGVRYPTVAEMFQTFNGPNNIRTNDPSLRPEQVNSQEWVLQQQLPNGMLRGSFFFEDKRDALISQTDVSVTPNISSIQNVDKLRTQGVEVAWQLGDVGLRGLDLQGSVTYAHSIIVRDARNPGLEGTAQPRIPDWRATLVGTWHVSDAWSATLSYRFSGRQHNALFNTAIGAYNDPNPNVYGAVSHYSVFDAKLLYKINRQWSTSFGVNNLGNFKYYVNPNPYPQRTLFASLKYDL
;
A
#
# COMPACT_ATOMS: atom_id res chain seq x y z
N MET A 1 18.97 -34.55 -6.61
CA MET A 1 18.59 -33.81 -7.82
C MET A 1 17.36 -34.50 -8.41
N SER A 2 16.19 -34.15 -7.96
CA SER A 2 14.94 -34.54 -8.58
C SER A 2 14.11 -33.25 -8.61
N GLN A 3 13.94 -32.68 -9.79
CA GLN A 3 13.06 -31.54 -10.02
C GLN A 3 11.63 -32.05 -9.90
N HIS A 4 11.01 -31.95 -8.75
CA HIS A 4 9.56 -32.01 -8.69
C HIS A 4 8.98 -30.76 -9.36
N ARG A 5 8.62 -30.92 -10.63
CA ARG A 5 7.81 -29.92 -11.36
C ARG A 5 6.49 -29.77 -10.62
N PHE A 6 6.34 -28.66 -9.97
CA PHE A 6 5.05 -28.19 -9.49
C PHE A 6 4.19 -27.90 -10.70
N VAL A 7 3.08 -28.63 -10.85
CA VAL A 7 2.04 -28.29 -11.81
C VAL A 7 1.06 -27.40 -11.07
N PRO A 8 1.01 -26.10 -11.37
CA PRO A 8 -0.03 -25.27 -10.79
C PRO A 8 -1.38 -25.81 -11.26
N ARG A 9 -2.30 -26.04 -10.32
CA ARG A 9 -3.70 -26.24 -10.69
C ARG A 9 -4.13 -24.95 -11.39
N ARG A 10 -4.30 -25.02 -12.71
CA ARG A 10 -4.79 -23.93 -13.55
C ARG A 10 -6.04 -23.38 -12.89
N SER A 11 -6.06 -22.10 -12.56
CA SER A 11 -7.27 -21.45 -12.08
C SER A 11 -8.30 -21.54 -13.21
N THR A 12 -9.45 -22.10 -12.91
CA THR A 12 -10.55 -22.27 -13.88
C THR A 12 -11.12 -20.92 -14.35
N LEU A 13 -10.79 -19.84 -13.68
CA LEU A 13 -11.23 -18.48 -14.02
C LEU A 13 -10.50 -17.87 -15.24
N ALA A 14 -9.20 -18.12 -15.41
CA ALA A 14 -8.47 -17.62 -16.58
C ALA A 14 -8.87 -18.34 -17.88
N ALA A 15 -9.29 -19.62 -17.81
CA ALA A 15 -9.75 -20.38 -18.96
C ALA A 15 -11.13 -19.93 -19.47
N ALA A 16 -12.02 -19.42 -18.62
CA ALA A 16 -13.34 -18.95 -19.01
C ALA A 16 -13.30 -17.66 -19.84
N ALA A 17 -12.32 -16.77 -19.60
CA ALA A 17 -12.18 -15.54 -20.34
C ALA A 17 -11.67 -15.75 -21.78
N LEU A 18 -10.86 -16.78 -22.03
CA LEU A 18 -10.32 -17.07 -23.37
C LEU A 18 -11.37 -17.70 -24.32
N TRP A 19 -12.39 -18.37 -23.80
CA TRP A 19 -13.42 -19.03 -24.62
C TRP A 19 -14.43 -18.06 -25.25
N VAL A 20 -14.61 -16.86 -24.69
CA VAL A 20 -15.56 -15.86 -25.20
C VAL A 20 -15.01 -15.14 -26.45
N LEU A 21 -13.69 -15.18 -26.68
CA LEU A 21 -13.04 -14.47 -27.80
C LEU A 21 -13.01 -15.26 -29.14
N THR A 22 -13.52 -16.49 -29.20
CA THR A 22 -13.41 -17.33 -30.40
C THR A 22 -14.69 -17.42 -31.24
N SER A 23 -15.74 -16.67 -30.92
CA SER A 23 -16.94 -16.63 -31.78
C SER A 23 -16.82 -15.50 -32.81
N PRO A 24 -16.85 -15.78 -34.13
CA PRO A 24 -16.83 -14.73 -35.13
C PRO A 24 -18.14 -13.97 -35.12
N ALA A 25 -18.14 -12.71 -34.72
CA ALA A 25 -19.26 -11.81 -34.93
C ALA A 25 -19.31 -11.41 -36.41
N SER A 26 -20.31 -11.85 -37.12
CA SER A 26 -20.63 -11.38 -38.47
C SER A 26 -21.07 -9.91 -38.37
N ALA A 27 -20.23 -9.00 -38.83
CA ALA A 27 -20.60 -7.61 -39.00
C ALA A 27 -21.48 -7.47 -40.23
N ALA A 28 -22.71 -7.00 -40.07
CA ALA A 28 -23.56 -6.54 -41.18
C ALA A 28 -23.21 -5.07 -41.51
N ASP A 29 -22.87 -4.83 -42.74
CA ASP A 29 -22.62 -3.48 -43.30
C ASP A 29 -23.84 -2.58 -43.15
N ALA A 30 -23.71 -1.43 -42.51
CA ALA A 30 -24.66 -0.33 -42.58
C ALA A 30 -24.00 0.88 -43.31
N PRO A 31 -24.73 1.59 -44.18
CA PRO A 31 -24.15 2.61 -45.04
C PRO A 31 -23.87 3.92 -44.29
N GLY A 32 -22.79 4.55 -44.74
CA GLY A 32 -22.07 5.68 -44.22
C GLY A 32 -22.86 6.87 -43.70
N ALA A 33 -22.46 7.32 -42.50
CA ALA A 33 -22.64 8.68 -42.03
C ALA A 33 -21.27 9.40 -42.04
N PRO A 34 -21.23 10.72 -42.29
CA PRO A 34 -19.96 11.43 -42.44
C PRO A 34 -19.20 11.53 -41.13
N THR A 35 -17.92 11.22 -41.21
CA THR A 35 -16.95 11.36 -40.12
C THR A 35 -16.81 12.82 -39.70
N PRO A 36 -16.98 13.18 -38.41
CA PRO A 36 -16.40 14.40 -37.91
C PRO A 36 -14.90 14.12 -37.65
N ASP A 37 -14.06 14.94 -38.24
CA ASP A 37 -12.66 15.08 -37.84
C ASP A 37 -12.63 15.52 -36.37
N SER A 38 -12.55 14.56 -35.47
CA SER A 38 -12.32 14.81 -34.07
C SER A 38 -10.85 14.59 -33.74
N THR A 39 -10.06 15.63 -34.04
CA THR A 39 -8.83 15.85 -33.29
C THR A 39 -9.27 16.00 -31.82
N VAL A 40 -9.15 14.95 -31.05
CA VAL A 40 -9.33 15.02 -29.60
C VAL A 40 -8.10 15.75 -29.03
N VAL A 41 -8.20 17.08 -29.06
CA VAL A 41 -7.34 17.91 -28.22
C VAL A 41 -7.76 17.60 -26.80
N VAL A 42 -6.98 16.79 -26.11
CA VAL A 42 -7.08 16.62 -24.67
C VAL A 42 -6.59 17.92 -24.03
N THR A 43 -7.38 18.97 -24.15
CA THR A 43 -7.27 20.09 -23.22
C THR A 43 -7.76 19.55 -21.89
N GLY A 44 -6.82 19.34 -20.95
CA GLY A 44 -7.10 18.83 -19.62
C GLY A 44 -7.95 19.75 -18.74
N GLN A 45 -9.03 20.30 -19.25
CA GLN A 45 -10.06 20.90 -18.44
C GLN A 45 -10.97 19.78 -17.92
N LYS A 46 -10.61 19.30 -16.73
CA LYS A 46 -11.47 18.48 -15.91
C LYS A 46 -12.81 19.20 -15.73
N ALA A 47 -13.92 18.52 -16.01
CA ALA A 47 -15.21 19.00 -15.56
C ALA A 47 -15.13 19.33 -14.05
N PRO A 48 -15.51 20.52 -13.61
CA PRO A 48 -15.47 20.86 -12.20
C PRO A 48 -16.23 19.80 -11.40
N PRO A 49 -15.71 19.37 -10.24
CA PRO A 49 -16.39 18.40 -9.40
C PRO A 49 -17.79 18.92 -9.09
N ALA A 50 -18.79 18.03 -9.01
CA ALA A 50 -20.20 18.37 -8.73
C ALA A 50 -20.34 19.23 -7.46
N THR A 51 -19.41 19.09 -6.51
CA THR A 51 -19.26 19.95 -5.32
C THR A 51 -17.83 20.48 -5.27
N PRO A 52 -17.61 21.78 -5.04
CA PRO A 52 -16.28 22.33 -4.83
C PRO A 52 -15.62 21.70 -3.61
N LEU A 53 -14.43 21.16 -3.78
CA LEU A 53 -13.67 20.51 -2.71
C LEU A 53 -12.73 21.51 -2.03
N PRO A 54 -12.68 21.56 -0.69
CA PRO A 54 -11.80 22.45 0.07
C PRO A 54 -10.34 21.99 0.12
N SER A 55 -10.02 20.87 -0.52
CA SER A 55 -8.69 20.23 -0.55
C SER A 55 -7.95 20.51 -1.86
N THR A 56 -6.63 20.44 -1.83
CA THR A 56 -5.82 20.31 -3.04
C THR A 56 -6.13 18.96 -3.68
N VAL A 57 -6.39 18.96 -4.99
CA VAL A 57 -6.70 17.75 -5.76
C VAL A 57 -5.69 17.59 -6.88
N GLU A 58 -5.05 16.43 -6.92
CA GLU A 58 -4.24 15.95 -8.05
C GLU A 58 -4.97 14.82 -8.77
N SER A 59 -4.73 14.72 -10.07
CA SER A 59 -5.34 13.64 -10.85
C SER A 59 -4.38 13.10 -11.89
N VAL A 60 -4.53 11.80 -12.19
CA VAL A 60 -3.86 11.13 -13.30
C VAL A 60 -4.90 10.36 -14.12
N SER A 61 -4.86 10.51 -15.43
CA SER A 61 -5.76 9.81 -16.36
C SER A 61 -5.21 8.44 -16.76
N ALA A 62 -6.07 7.57 -17.30
CA ALA A 62 -5.66 6.30 -17.89
C ALA A 62 -4.57 6.47 -18.96
N ALA A 63 -4.71 7.48 -19.82
CA ALA A 63 -3.73 7.78 -20.88
C ALA A 63 -2.36 8.13 -20.30
N GLN A 64 -2.30 8.99 -19.27
CA GLN A 64 -1.05 9.33 -18.60
C GLN A 64 -0.41 8.11 -17.91
N ILE A 65 -1.21 7.22 -17.28
CA ILE A 65 -0.71 5.96 -16.70
C ILE A 65 -0.10 5.09 -17.80
N GLU A 66 -0.81 4.92 -18.92
CA GLU A 66 -0.36 4.11 -20.05
C GLU A 66 0.92 4.66 -20.68
N GLU A 67 1.05 5.97 -20.84
CA GLU A 67 2.19 6.61 -21.50
C GLU A 67 3.43 6.73 -20.59
N SER A 68 3.23 6.95 -19.29
CA SER A 68 4.34 7.36 -18.43
C SER A 68 4.75 6.36 -17.36
N ILE A 69 3.93 5.35 -17.05
CA ILE A 69 4.18 4.48 -15.89
C ILE A 69 4.37 3.03 -16.33
N ASN A 70 5.46 2.39 -15.89
CA ASN A 70 5.66 0.95 -16.03
C ASN A 70 5.09 0.28 -14.76
N THR A 71 3.84 -0.17 -14.80
CA THR A 71 3.21 -0.84 -13.67
C THR A 71 2.26 -1.95 -14.12
N VAL A 72 2.14 -2.96 -13.27
CA VAL A 72 1.17 -4.07 -13.37
C VAL A 72 0.26 -4.11 -12.12
N THR A 73 0.27 -3.04 -11.31
CA THR A 73 -0.55 -2.91 -10.11
C THR A 73 -1.26 -1.57 -10.06
N ALA A 74 -2.45 -1.52 -9.45
CA ALA A 74 -3.16 -0.25 -9.24
C ALA A 74 -2.37 0.70 -8.31
N ALA A 75 -1.60 0.15 -7.37
CA ALA A 75 -0.75 0.91 -6.46
C ALA A 75 0.35 1.68 -7.20
N GLY A 76 1.00 1.03 -8.16
CA GLY A 76 2.07 1.64 -8.95
C GLY A 76 1.62 2.83 -9.79
N ALA A 77 0.33 2.93 -10.14
CA ALA A 77 -0.22 4.07 -10.87
C ALA A 77 -0.12 5.41 -10.10
N LEU A 78 0.12 5.37 -8.79
CA LEU A 78 0.22 6.55 -7.91
C LEU A 78 1.64 7.09 -7.75
N GLN A 79 2.66 6.40 -8.25
CA GLN A 79 4.06 6.61 -7.85
C GLN A 79 4.67 7.98 -8.20
N TYR A 80 4.09 8.73 -9.15
CA TYR A 80 4.58 10.06 -9.56
C TYR A 80 3.68 11.22 -9.13
N LEU A 81 2.56 10.93 -8.44
CA LEU A 81 1.73 11.99 -7.89
C LEU A 81 2.48 12.80 -6.82
N PRO A 82 2.27 14.12 -6.73
CA PRO A 82 2.95 14.96 -5.76
C PRO A 82 2.84 14.44 -4.34
N SER A 83 3.93 14.45 -3.59
CA SER A 83 3.98 14.04 -2.18
C SER A 83 3.35 12.68 -1.87
N THR A 84 3.26 11.78 -2.84
CA THR A 84 2.83 10.40 -2.62
C THR A 84 4.03 9.45 -2.64
N HIS A 85 3.92 8.36 -1.90
CA HIS A 85 4.85 7.25 -1.94
C HIS A 85 4.10 5.96 -1.73
N VAL A 86 4.25 5.01 -2.67
CA VAL A 86 3.74 3.65 -2.52
C VAL A 86 4.89 2.73 -2.22
N ARG A 87 4.83 2.06 -1.08
CA ARG A 87 5.85 1.12 -0.63
C ARG A 87 5.57 -0.26 -1.20
N GLU A 88 5.81 -0.47 -2.49
CA GLU A 88 5.87 -1.80 -3.11
C GLU A 88 7.29 -2.33 -3.03
N ARG A 89 7.53 -3.42 -2.31
CA ARG A 89 8.85 -4.03 -2.10
C ARG A 89 9.31 -4.85 -3.30
N TYR A 90 8.38 -5.44 -4.01
CA TYR A 90 8.59 -6.16 -5.27
C TYR A 90 7.34 -6.00 -6.14
N ILE A 91 7.43 -6.30 -7.42
CA ILE A 91 6.31 -6.17 -8.36
C ILE A 91 5.20 -7.14 -7.96
N GLY A 92 3.97 -6.62 -7.79
CA GLY A 92 2.84 -7.41 -7.30
C GLY A 92 2.79 -7.58 -5.78
N ASP A 93 3.52 -6.78 -5.01
CA ASP A 93 3.44 -6.77 -3.55
C ASP A 93 2.03 -6.38 -3.07
N ARG A 94 1.32 -7.33 -2.49
CA ARG A 94 -0.02 -7.09 -1.91
C ARG A 94 -0.02 -6.10 -0.72
N ASN A 95 1.16 -5.78 -0.19
CA ASN A 95 1.35 -4.92 0.97
C ASN A 95 1.94 -3.55 0.59
N GLY A 96 1.60 -3.01 -0.57
CA GLY A 96 1.97 -1.67 -1.01
C GLY A 96 1.30 -0.59 -0.15
N VAL A 97 1.97 -0.12 0.91
CA VAL A 97 1.44 0.95 1.77
C VAL A 97 1.50 2.28 1.04
N LEU A 98 0.37 2.98 1.00
CA LEU A 98 0.29 4.34 0.48
C LEU A 98 0.55 5.35 1.58
N VAL A 99 1.48 6.23 1.32
CA VAL A 99 1.85 7.35 2.20
C VAL A 99 1.64 8.66 1.45
N MET A 100 1.05 9.63 2.11
CA MET A 100 0.83 10.96 1.58
C MET A 100 1.47 12.01 2.49
N ARG A 101 2.16 12.99 1.89
CA ARG A 101 2.81 14.13 2.56
C ARG A 101 3.63 13.73 3.79
N VAL A 102 3.02 13.76 4.96
CA VAL A 102 3.65 13.75 6.28
C VAL A 102 3.42 12.47 7.07
N ASN A 103 2.92 11.43 6.42
CA ASN A 103 2.71 10.15 7.10
C ASN A 103 3.96 9.27 7.01
N SER A 104 4.20 8.49 8.05
CA SER A 104 5.29 7.50 8.07
C SER A 104 5.05 6.41 7.02
N SER A 105 6.12 5.89 6.42
CA SER A 105 6.07 4.84 5.39
C SER A 105 5.47 3.49 5.83
N ILE A 106 5.05 3.39 7.09
CA ILE A 106 4.35 2.21 7.63
C ILE A 106 2.95 2.55 8.17
N ALA A 107 2.50 3.81 8.07
CA ALA A 107 1.24 4.28 8.62
C ALA A 107 0.10 4.10 7.60
N SER A 108 -0.45 2.89 7.48
CA SER A 108 -1.50 2.55 6.51
C SER A 108 -2.89 3.12 6.86
N ALA A 109 -3.17 3.41 8.13
CA ALA A 109 -4.50 3.81 8.61
C ALA A 109 -4.70 5.34 8.64
N GLN A 110 -3.97 6.10 7.84
CA GLN A 110 -4.07 7.57 7.77
C GLN A 110 -4.50 8.09 6.39
N THR A 111 -4.67 7.20 5.42
CA THR A 111 -5.10 7.54 4.06
C THR A 111 -6.23 6.61 3.64
N THR A 112 -7.31 7.20 3.11
CA THR A 112 -8.46 6.43 2.66
C THR A 112 -8.40 6.24 1.15
N VAL A 113 -8.61 5.01 0.68
CA VAL A 113 -8.63 4.64 -0.74
C VAL A 113 -9.99 4.06 -1.10
N TYR A 114 -10.57 4.58 -2.17
CA TYR A 114 -11.83 4.13 -2.74
C TYR A 114 -11.67 3.74 -4.20
N ALA A 115 -12.45 2.76 -4.65
CA ALA A 115 -12.70 2.49 -6.06
C ALA A 115 -14.19 2.58 -6.34
N ASP A 116 -14.62 3.51 -7.22
CA ASP A 116 -16.03 3.82 -7.48
C ASP A 116 -16.86 4.08 -6.21
N GLY A 117 -16.25 4.66 -5.17
CA GLY A 117 -16.86 4.88 -3.85
C GLY A 117 -16.79 3.70 -2.89
N LEU A 118 -16.40 2.50 -3.33
CA LEU A 118 -16.23 1.32 -2.48
C LEU A 118 -14.92 1.39 -1.71
N LEU A 119 -14.94 1.16 -0.42
CA LEU A 119 -13.80 1.32 0.48
C LEU A 119 -12.78 0.17 0.33
N LEU A 120 -11.56 0.50 -0.13
CA LEU A 120 -10.43 -0.45 -0.24
C LEU A 120 -9.44 -0.37 0.92
N SER A 121 -9.45 0.70 1.71
CA SER A 121 -8.54 0.85 2.84
C SER A 121 -8.78 -0.20 3.91
N ASN A 122 -7.69 -0.78 4.39
CA ASN A 122 -7.70 -1.79 5.43
C ASN A 122 -7.36 -1.15 6.79
N PHE A 123 -8.37 -0.66 7.49
CA PHE A 123 -8.21 -0.04 8.82
C PHE A 123 -8.26 -1.06 9.98
N LEU A 124 -7.95 -2.31 9.71
CA LEU A 124 -7.81 -3.33 10.76
C LEU A 124 -6.54 -3.16 11.59
N ASN A 125 -5.47 -2.61 11.00
CA ASN A 125 -4.23 -2.28 11.69
C ASN A 125 -3.58 -1.05 11.04
N ASN A 126 -2.63 -0.43 11.75
CA ASN A 126 -1.78 0.65 11.22
C ASN A 126 -0.35 0.13 11.07
N SER A 127 -0.11 -0.64 10.02
CA SER A 127 1.16 -1.32 9.80
C SER A 127 1.45 -1.56 8.31
N PHE A 128 2.68 -1.94 8.00
CA PHE A 128 3.10 -2.29 6.64
C PHE A 128 2.37 -3.52 6.05
N SER A 129 1.73 -4.35 6.86
CA SER A 129 1.00 -5.55 6.40
C SER A 129 -0.48 -5.30 6.11
N THR A 130 -0.99 -4.10 6.38
CA THR A 130 -2.39 -3.73 6.23
C THR A 130 -2.59 -2.62 5.20
N ALA A 131 -1.94 -2.74 4.06
CA ALA A 131 -2.12 -1.86 2.92
C ALA A 131 -3.58 -1.90 2.39
N PRO A 132 -4.01 -0.88 1.63
CA PRO A 132 -5.25 -0.92 0.87
C PRO A 132 -5.32 -2.18 -0.02
N ARG A 133 -6.53 -2.66 -0.29
CA ARG A 133 -6.76 -3.89 -1.05
C ARG A 133 -6.68 -3.63 -2.57
N TRP A 134 -5.47 -3.29 -3.02
CA TRP A 134 -5.15 -2.98 -4.41
C TRP A 134 -5.56 -4.08 -5.39
N GLY A 135 -5.47 -5.36 -4.97
CA GLY A 135 -5.90 -6.50 -5.75
C GLY A 135 -7.40 -6.54 -6.09
N MET A 136 -8.21 -5.55 -5.67
CA MET A 136 -9.59 -5.38 -6.12
C MET A 136 -9.73 -4.46 -7.33
N VAL A 137 -8.62 -3.91 -7.84
CA VAL A 137 -8.60 -3.03 -9.01
C VAL A 137 -7.42 -3.41 -9.89
N SER A 138 -7.70 -3.80 -11.14
CA SER A 138 -6.70 -3.95 -12.19
C SER A 138 -6.26 -2.57 -12.70
N PRO A 139 -4.98 -2.33 -13.01
CA PRO A 139 -4.53 -1.08 -13.64
C PRO A 139 -5.32 -0.74 -14.91
N GLU A 140 -5.70 -1.76 -15.69
CA GLU A 140 -6.33 -1.61 -16.99
C GLU A 140 -7.80 -1.14 -16.91
N GLU A 141 -8.44 -1.33 -15.75
CA GLU A 141 -9.80 -0.83 -15.54
C GLU A 141 -9.85 0.61 -15.00
N ILE A 142 -8.70 1.20 -14.65
CA ILE A 142 -8.64 2.57 -14.15
C ILE A 142 -8.88 3.56 -15.30
N ALA A 143 -9.95 4.34 -15.19
CA ALA A 143 -10.22 5.48 -16.06
C ALA A 143 -9.49 6.75 -15.58
N GLY A 144 -9.33 6.89 -14.27
CA GLY A 144 -8.61 7.99 -13.65
C GLY A 144 -8.47 7.81 -12.15
N ILE A 145 -7.51 8.52 -11.58
CA ILE A 145 -7.28 8.57 -10.13
C ILE A 145 -7.29 10.03 -9.69
N GLU A 146 -7.95 10.29 -8.58
CA GLU A 146 -7.95 11.58 -7.91
C GLU A 146 -7.39 11.42 -6.51
N THR A 147 -6.51 12.32 -6.13
CA THR A 147 -5.87 12.36 -4.83
C THR A 147 -6.17 13.69 -4.15
N LEU A 148 -6.79 13.64 -2.98
CA LEU A 148 -7.13 14.80 -2.15
C LEU A 148 -6.20 14.84 -0.94
N TYR A 149 -5.60 15.99 -0.67
CA TYR A 149 -4.64 16.15 0.43
C TYR A 149 -5.30 16.79 1.65
N GLY A 150 -4.97 16.26 2.82
CA GLY A 150 -5.37 16.77 4.13
C GLY A 150 -6.84 16.55 4.50
N PRO A 151 -7.18 16.82 5.77
CA PRO A 151 -8.50 16.56 6.33
C PRO A 151 -9.46 17.74 6.17
N PHE A 152 -9.53 18.36 4.98
CA PHE A 152 -10.27 19.63 4.81
C PHE A 152 -11.73 19.46 4.42
N SER A 153 -12.18 18.29 3.96
CA SER A 153 -13.57 18.02 3.61
C SER A 153 -14.31 17.23 4.69
N ALA A 154 -15.55 17.61 5.00
CA ALA A 154 -16.40 16.87 5.93
C ALA A 154 -16.98 15.58 5.34
N LEU A 155 -16.90 15.40 4.02
CA LEU A 155 -17.42 14.25 3.30
C LEU A 155 -16.67 12.94 3.63
N TYR A 156 -15.41 13.04 4.10
CA TYR A 156 -14.55 11.89 4.34
C TYR A 156 -14.31 11.62 5.83
N PRO A 157 -14.14 10.32 6.22
CA PRO A 157 -13.97 9.93 7.62
C PRO A 157 -12.64 10.42 8.22
N GLY A 158 -12.53 10.39 9.55
CA GLY A 158 -11.35 10.86 10.28
C GLY A 158 -10.05 10.14 9.92
N ASN A 159 -10.12 8.86 9.55
CA ASN A 159 -8.97 8.07 9.09
C ASN A 159 -8.39 8.55 7.73
N SER A 160 -8.96 9.59 7.13
CA SER A 160 -8.43 10.30 5.96
C SER A 160 -7.59 11.53 6.30
N ALA A 161 -7.04 11.62 7.50
CA ALA A 161 -6.23 12.76 7.92
C ALA A 161 -5.02 13.05 7.00
N GLY A 162 -4.40 12.04 6.43
CA GLY A 162 -3.34 12.18 5.43
C GLY A 162 -3.85 12.53 4.03
N GLY A 163 -5.06 12.09 3.69
CA GLY A 163 -5.69 12.32 2.40
C GLY A 163 -6.61 11.19 1.94
N VAL A 164 -7.16 11.39 0.75
CA VAL A 164 -8.09 10.45 0.11
C VAL A 164 -7.63 10.17 -1.32
N VAL A 165 -7.63 8.91 -1.72
CA VAL A 165 -7.45 8.47 -3.11
C VAL A 165 -8.76 7.92 -3.64
N ARG A 166 -9.20 8.40 -4.78
CA ARG A 166 -10.40 7.96 -5.47
C ARG A 166 -10.01 7.39 -6.83
N MET A 167 -10.13 6.08 -6.99
CA MET A 167 -10.00 5.42 -8.26
C MET A 167 -11.36 5.40 -8.94
N ILE A 168 -11.41 5.90 -10.16
CA ILE A 168 -12.58 5.87 -11.04
C ILE A 168 -12.30 4.77 -12.04
N THR A 169 -13.13 3.75 -12.07
CA THR A 169 -12.93 2.64 -13.00
C THR A 169 -13.88 2.75 -14.20
N ARG A 170 -13.55 2.10 -15.31
CA ARG A 170 -14.27 2.18 -16.58
C ARG A 170 -15.74 1.84 -16.40
N THR A 171 -16.60 2.61 -17.06
CA THR A 171 -18.04 2.35 -17.19
C THR A 171 -18.40 2.46 -18.68
N PRO A 172 -18.72 1.35 -19.36
CA PRO A 172 -18.92 1.36 -20.79
C PRO A 172 -20.15 2.18 -21.18
N THR A 173 -20.05 2.80 -22.35
CA THR A 173 -21.15 3.50 -23.03
C THR A 173 -21.55 2.81 -24.33
N GLN A 174 -20.69 1.96 -24.84
CA GLN A 174 -20.85 1.10 -26.02
C GLN A 174 -20.07 -0.20 -25.78
N PHE A 175 -20.09 -1.11 -26.74
CA PHE A 175 -19.25 -2.30 -26.65
C PHE A 175 -17.78 -1.93 -26.71
N GLU A 176 -17.00 -2.41 -25.75
CA GLU A 176 -15.55 -2.27 -25.67
C GLU A 176 -14.93 -3.56 -25.14
N ALA A 177 -13.75 -3.89 -25.62
CA ALA A 177 -12.98 -5.05 -25.16
C ALA A 177 -11.50 -4.69 -25.12
N HIS A 178 -10.81 -5.11 -24.06
CA HIS A 178 -9.41 -4.79 -23.82
C HIS A 178 -8.66 -6.06 -23.42
N VAL A 179 -7.46 -6.23 -23.98
CA VAL A 179 -6.52 -7.28 -23.57
C VAL A 179 -5.14 -6.67 -23.45
N LYS A 180 -4.43 -6.99 -22.37
CA LYS A 180 -3.05 -6.57 -22.18
C LYS A 180 -2.21 -7.72 -21.66
N LEU A 181 -0.99 -7.82 -22.17
CA LEU A 181 0.04 -8.74 -21.73
C LEU A 181 1.29 -7.93 -21.37
N ASP A 182 1.83 -8.17 -20.20
CA ASP A 182 3.07 -7.58 -19.72
C ASP A 182 4.07 -8.68 -19.37
N LEU A 183 5.34 -8.47 -19.72
CA LEU A 183 6.47 -9.25 -19.26
C LEU A 183 7.46 -8.31 -18.58
N PHE A 184 8.04 -8.76 -17.49
CA PHE A 184 9.03 -7.98 -16.77
C PHE A 184 10.11 -8.85 -16.12
N GLY A 185 11.28 -8.26 -15.89
CA GLY A 185 12.38 -8.99 -15.28
C GLY A 185 13.53 -8.09 -14.86
N GLN A 186 14.25 -8.55 -13.83
CA GLN A 186 15.42 -7.88 -13.30
C GLN A 186 16.57 -8.87 -13.09
N ARG A 187 17.80 -8.38 -13.27
CA ARG A 187 19.00 -9.03 -12.73
C ARG A 187 19.30 -8.42 -11.37
N TYR A 188 19.24 -9.22 -10.35
CA TYR A 188 19.43 -8.79 -8.98
C TYR A 188 20.77 -9.24 -8.44
N LYS A 189 21.51 -8.33 -7.83
CA LYS A 189 22.80 -8.62 -7.20
C LYS A 189 22.91 -7.92 -5.86
N GLU A 190 22.81 -8.70 -4.78
CA GLU A 190 22.96 -8.22 -3.41
C GLU A 190 23.49 -9.34 -2.51
N TYR A 191 24.55 -9.07 -1.77
CA TYR A 191 25.23 -10.08 -0.94
C TYR A 191 25.53 -11.37 -1.71
N GLY A 192 25.03 -12.52 -1.24
CA GLY A 192 25.20 -13.83 -1.89
C GLY A 192 24.21 -14.15 -2.99
N THR A 193 23.17 -13.33 -3.18
CA THR A 193 22.20 -13.50 -4.27
C THR A 193 22.68 -12.83 -5.54
N HIS A 194 22.83 -13.63 -6.63
CA HIS A 194 23.17 -13.19 -7.97
C HIS A 194 22.25 -13.93 -8.94
N ASP A 195 21.02 -13.44 -9.15
CA ASP A 195 20.02 -14.18 -9.90
C ASP A 195 19.14 -13.26 -10.75
N SER A 196 18.32 -13.87 -11.59
CA SER A 196 17.32 -13.18 -12.41
C SER A 196 15.93 -13.51 -11.93
N PHE A 197 15.13 -12.47 -11.66
CA PHE A 197 13.75 -12.58 -11.22
C PHE A 197 12.84 -11.99 -12.28
N SER A 198 11.80 -12.73 -12.66
CA SER A 198 10.90 -12.34 -13.75
C SER A 198 9.46 -12.70 -13.44
N GLY A 199 8.55 -12.05 -14.15
CA GLY A 199 7.12 -12.31 -14.06
C GLY A 199 6.39 -11.92 -15.33
N GLY A 200 5.12 -12.25 -15.35
CA GLY A 200 4.17 -11.91 -16.38
C GLY A 200 2.84 -11.47 -15.80
N HIS A 201 2.16 -10.61 -16.53
CA HIS A 201 0.84 -10.14 -16.18
C HIS A 201 -0.05 -10.20 -17.41
N ALA A 202 -1.29 -10.64 -17.24
CA ALA A 202 -2.28 -10.68 -18.30
C ALA A 202 -3.61 -10.15 -17.77
N SER A 203 -4.21 -9.22 -18.48
CA SER A 203 -5.54 -8.73 -18.18
C SER A 203 -6.45 -8.82 -19.41
N ALA A 204 -7.72 -9.07 -19.18
CA ALA A 204 -8.76 -9.06 -20.19
C ALA A 204 -10.03 -8.45 -19.61
N SER A 205 -10.70 -7.60 -20.38
CA SER A 205 -11.98 -7.06 -19.97
C SER A 205 -12.89 -6.81 -21.15
N LEU A 206 -14.18 -6.83 -20.90
CA LEU A 206 -15.20 -6.47 -21.87
C LEU A 206 -16.36 -5.77 -21.18
N GLY A 207 -17.00 -4.86 -21.89
CA GLY A 207 -18.17 -4.16 -21.43
C GLY A 207 -19.09 -3.73 -22.55
N ASN A 208 -20.33 -3.40 -22.21
CA ASN A 208 -21.30 -2.86 -23.14
C ASN A 208 -22.37 -2.05 -22.41
N ALA A 209 -23.05 -1.20 -23.16
CA ALA A 209 -24.25 -0.51 -22.69
C ALA A 209 -25.34 -0.56 -23.78
N VAL A 210 -26.51 -1.04 -23.41
CA VAL A 210 -27.67 -1.17 -24.30
C VAL A 210 -28.95 -0.82 -23.52
N ASN A 211 -29.74 0.13 -24.02
CA ASN A 211 -31.04 0.50 -23.45
C ASN A 211 -31.01 0.78 -21.94
N GLY A 212 -29.98 1.50 -21.46
CA GLY A 212 -29.79 1.83 -20.05
C GLY A 212 -29.07 0.76 -19.22
N LEU A 213 -29.09 -0.50 -19.62
CA LEU A 213 -28.30 -1.55 -19.03
C LEU A 213 -26.83 -1.39 -19.44
N PHE A 214 -25.91 -1.46 -18.48
CA PHE A 214 -24.47 -1.59 -18.74
C PHE A 214 -23.86 -2.68 -17.89
N TYR A 215 -22.84 -3.33 -18.43
CA TYR A 215 -22.08 -4.31 -17.70
C TYR A 215 -20.59 -4.23 -18.05
N TRP A 216 -19.76 -4.64 -17.10
CA TRP A 216 -18.31 -4.78 -17.25
C TRP A 216 -17.85 -6.07 -16.57
N VAL A 217 -17.03 -6.83 -17.27
CA VAL A 217 -16.39 -8.04 -16.75
C VAL A 217 -14.89 -7.88 -16.96
N SER A 218 -14.09 -8.16 -15.95
CA SER A 218 -12.65 -8.19 -16.08
C SER A 218 -12.04 -9.39 -15.37
N ALA A 219 -10.93 -9.88 -15.92
CA ALA A 219 -10.07 -10.88 -15.32
C ALA A 219 -8.62 -10.43 -15.44
N ASP A 220 -7.84 -10.70 -14.39
CA ASP A 220 -6.46 -10.29 -14.27
C ASP A 220 -5.65 -11.44 -13.66
N HIS A 221 -4.46 -11.69 -14.18
CA HIS A 221 -3.55 -12.73 -13.71
C HIS A 221 -2.14 -12.19 -13.64
N LEU A 222 -1.51 -12.32 -12.48
CA LEU A 222 -0.12 -11.96 -12.24
C LEU A 222 0.63 -13.17 -11.69
N ASP A 223 1.73 -13.54 -12.35
CA ASP A 223 2.70 -14.54 -11.88
C ASP A 223 4.07 -13.87 -11.76
N ASN A 224 4.63 -13.80 -10.57
CA ASN A 224 5.88 -13.10 -10.31
C ASN A 224 6.80 -13.86 -9.36
N HIS A 225 8.08 -13.92 -9.72
CA HIS A 225 9.17 -14.29 -8.84
C HIS A 225 9.86 -13.02 -8.33
N GLY A 226 9.69 -12.72 -7.04
CA GLY A 226 10.30 -11.57 -6.37
C GLY A 226 11.72 -11.83 -5.91
N HIS A 227 12.54 -10.78 -5.85
CA HIS A 227 13.88 -10.83 -5.25
C HIS A 227 13.80 -10.95 -3.73
N PRO A 228 14.91 -11.31 -3.03
CA PRO A 228 14.94 -11.41 -1.56
C PRO A 228 14.44 -10.14 -0.86
N GLN A 229 13.60 -10.30 0.14
CA GLN A 229 13.04 -9.19 0.92
C GLN A 229 13.82 -8.90 2.19
N THR A 230 14.50 -9.91 2.74
CA THR A 230 15.29 -9.75 3.97
C THR A 230 16.55 -10.59 3.91
N PHE A 231 17.59 -10.14 4.65
CA PHE A 231 18.85 -10.84 4.78
C PHE A 231 19.10 -11.15 6.26
N GLY A 232 19.41 -12.42 6.55
CA GLY A 232 19.76 -12.88 7.89
C GLY A 232 21.20 -12.53 8.21
N ASN A 233 21.47 -12.23 9.48
CA ASN A 233 22.79 -11.91 9.98
C ASN A 233 23.17 -12.77 11.21
N THR A 234 24.41 -12.68 11.63
CA THR A 234 24.91 -13.30 12.83
C THR A 234 24.84 -12.35 14.04
N THR A 235 24.75 -12.97 15.24
CA THR A 235 25.03 -12.31 16.52
C THR A 235 26.10 -13.10 17.26
N ALA A 236 27.17 -12.43 17.67
CA ALA A 236 28.26 -13.09 18.39
C ALA A 236 27.72 -13.69 19.71
N LYS A 237 28.12 -14.93 19.97
CA LYS A 237 27.82 -15.58 21.25
C LYS A 237 28.66 -14.94 22.35
N THR A 238 28.01 -14.55 23.44
CA THR A 238 28.67 -14.06 24.66
C THR A 238 28.92 -15.22 25.66
N GLY A 239 29.94 -15.06 26.50
CA GLY A 239 30.30 -16.04 27.51
C GLY A 239 31.15 -17.20 26.99
N ALA A 240 31.09 -18.37 27.65
CA ALA A 240 31.91 -19.52 27.31
C ALA A 240 31.70 -20.02 25.89
N PRO A 241 32.74 -20.58 25.20
CA PRO A 241 32.60 -21.17 23.87
C PRO A 241 31.49 -22.23 23.80
N ALA A 242 30.93 -22.41 22.63
CA ALA A 242 29.91 -23.43 22.40
C ALA A 242 30.50 -24.84 22.63
N ALA A 243 29.73 -25.70 23.30
CA ALA A 243 30.14 -27.09 23.58
C ALA A 243 30.34 -27.85 22.25
N ALA A 244 31.24 -28.83 22.28
CA ALA A 244 31.42 -29.73 21.17
C ALA A 244 30.09 -30.38 20.74
N GLY A 245 29.82 -30.42 19.43
CA GLY A 245 28.56 -30.94 18.88
C GLY A 245 27.38 -29.98 18.92
N SER A 246 27.54 -28.74 19.45
CA SER A 246 26.50 -27.73 19.45
C SER A 246 26.70 -26.64 18.37
N PHE A 247 27.71 -26.76 17.51
CA PHE A 247 28.02 -25.82 16.44
C PHE A 247 28.42 -26.54 15.15
N THR A 248 28.19 -25.86 14.02
CA THR A 248 28.72 -26.24 12.72
C THR A 248 29.83 -25.27 12.32
N VAL A 249 30.94 -25.82 11.78
CA VAL A 249 32.07 -25.02 11.27
C VAL A 249 31.74 -24.53 9.86
N VAL A 250 31.93 -23.25 9.66
CA VAL A 250 31.73 -22.55 8.36
C VAL A 250 33.07 -22.07 7.86
N ASP A 251 33.28 -22.19 6.53
CA ASP A 251 34.49 -21.69 5.88
C ASP A 251 34.46 -20.14 5.90
N SER A 252 35.46 -19.58 6.58
CA SER A 252 35.57 -18.12 6.74
C SER A 252 35.93 -17.36 5.46
N ALA A 253 36.47 -18.03 4.46
CA ALA A 253 36.82 -17.44 3.16
C ALA A 253 35.55 -17.05 2.36
N ASN A 254 34.43 -17.72 2.63
CA ASN A 254 33.19 -17.55 1.89
C ASN A 254 32.14 -16.72 2.65
N VAL A 255 32.44 -16.20 3.87
CA VAL A 255 31.47 -15.39 4.60
C VAL A 255 31.38 -13.96 4.05
N ILE A 256 30.16 -13.43 4.03
CA ILE A 256 29.87 -12.06 3.56
C ILE A 256 29.90 -11.11 4.74
N ARG A 257 30.98 -10.33 4.82
CA ARG A 257 31.15 -9.32 5.86
C ARG A 257 30.49 -8.01 5.43
N ASP A 258 29.78 -7.38 6.36
CA ASP A 258 29.01 -6.16 6.16
C ASP A 258 29.06 -5.30 7.42
N ILE A 259 28.53 -4.09 7.34
CA ILE A 259 28.30 -3.19 8.48
C ILE A 259 26.80 -2.94 8.64
N ASP A 260 26.33 -2.85 9.86
CA ASP A 260 24.93 -2.55 10.14
C ASP A 260 24.65 -1.03 10.08
N THR A 261 23.40 -0.66 10.31
CA THR A 261 22.93 0.73 10.34
C THR A 261 23.66 1.59 11.38
N ALA A 262 24.13 0.99 12.47
CA ALA A 262 24.89 1.65 13.53
C ALA A 262 26.42 1.68 13.29
N GLY A 263 26.91 1.16 12.15
CA GLY A 263 28.32 1.08 11.81
C GLY A 263 29.04 -0.12 12.43
N LYS A 264 28.33 -1.07 13.03
CA LYS A 264 28.93 -2.26 13.64
C LYS A 264 29.13 -3.36 12.60
N PRO A 265 30.29 -4.09 12.67
CA PRO A 265 30.51 -5.25 11.80
C PRO A 265 29.44 -6.33 12.02
N ARG A 266 28.96 -6.92 10.92
CA ARG A 266 28.09 -8.10 10.92
C ARG A 266 28.47 -9.05 9.79
N ILE A 267 27.96 -10.27 9.86
CA ILE A 267 28.10 -11.27 8.80
C ILE A 267 26.70 -11.58 8.29
N ILE A 268 26.49 -11.44 6.98
CA ILE A 268 25.26 -11.81 6.29
C ILE A 268 25.32 -13.28 5.93
N VAL A 269 24.29 -14.04 6.31
CA VAL A 269 24.30 -15.51 6.25
C VAL A 269 23.22 -16.11 5.36
N SER A 270 22.21 -15.35 5.04
CA SER A 270 21.05 -15.86 4.26
C SER A 270 20.27 -14.75 3.59
N SER A 271 19.42 -15.14 2.66
CA SER A 271 18.27 -14.36 2.19
C SER A 271 16.97 -15.10 2.41
N THR A 272 15.87 -14.34 2.60
CA THR A 272 14.52 -14.89 2.78
C THR A 272 13.47 -13.94 2.20
N GLY A 273 12.22 -14.41 2.06
CA GLY A 273 11.19 -13.67 1.35
C GLY A 273 11.47 -13.58 -0.15
N ILE A 274 12.02 -14.65 -0.71
CA ILE A 274 12.12 -14.85 -2.16
C ILE A 274 10.78 -15.43 -2.57
N ASP A 275 9.82 -14.53 -2.82
CA ASP A 275 8.42 -14.91 -2.97
C ASP A 275 8.08 -15.23 -4.42
N HIS A 276 7.59 -16.44 -4.69
CA HIS A 276 6.82 -16.74 -5.88
C HIS A 276 5.36 -16.43 -5.58
N THR A 277 4.79 -15.45 -6.28
CA THR A 277 3.44 -14.93 -6.02
C THR A 277 2.59 -15.06 -7.27
N VAL A 278 1.42 -15.71 -7.13
CA VAL A 278 0.40 -15.79 -8.16
C VAL A 278 -0.86 -15.12 -7.63
N GLN A 279 -1.38 -14.15 -8.39
CA GLN A 279 -2.60 -13.43 -8.05
C GLN A 279 -3.59 -13.50 -9.20
N ASP A 280 -4.86 -13.72 -8.87
CA ASP A 280 -5.98 -13.72 -9.81
C ASP A 280 -7.04 -12.73 -9.32
N ILE A 281 -7.55 -11.90 -10.23
CA ILE A 281 -8.67 -11.00 -9.98
C ILE A 281 -9.78 -11.35 -10.96
N ALA A 282 -11.01 -11.44 -10.48
CA ALA A 282 -12.19 -11.44 -11.31
C ALA A 282 -13.16 -10.38 -10.80
N LYS A 283 -13.69 -9.55 -11.69
CA LYS A 283 -14.65 -8.51 -11.33
C LYS A 283 -15.83 -8.50 -12.29
N PHE A 284 -16.99 -8.26 -11.75
CA PHE A 284 -18.23 -8.06 -12.48
C PHE A 284 -18.93 -6.81 -11.97
N LYS A 285 -19.28 -5.90 -12.88
CA LYS A 285 -20.15 -4.76 -12.63
C LYS A 285 -21.40 -4.90 -13.48
N LEU A 286 -22.54 -4.65 -12.88
CA LEU A 286 -23.81 -4.57 -13.56
C LEU A 286 -24.53 -3.30 -13.11
N GLY A 287 -24.94 -2.49 -14.04
CA GLY A 287 -25.68 -1.27 -13.71
C GLY A 287 -26.83 -1.02 -14.67
N TYR A 288 -27.75 -0.23 -14.20
CA TYR A 288 -28.91 0.22 -14.96
C TYR A 288 -29.15 1.71 -14.79
N ARG A 289 -29.22 2.41 -15.90
CA ARG A 289 -29.62 3.83 -15.94
C ARG A 289 -31.13 3.88 -16.11
N PHE A 290 -31.88 4.02 -15.01
CA PHE A 290 -33.35 4.13 -15.01
C PHE A 290 -33.83 5.37 -15.76
N SER A 291 -33.01 6.41 -15.72
CA SER A 291 -33.15 7.66 -16.46
C SER A 291 -31.75 8.28 -16.64
N PRO A 292 -31.59 9.36 -17.41
CA PRO A 292 -30.33 10.13 -17.44
C PRO A 292 -29.87 10.60 -16.07
N ALA A 293 -30.81 10.70 -15.13
CA ALA A 293 -30.58 11.23 -13.79
C ALA A 293 -30.49 10.17 -12.66
N LEU A 294 -30.80 8.90 -12.89
CA LEU A 294 -30.80 7.86 -11.86
C LEU A 294 -30.10 6.58 -12.34
N THR A 295 -29.06 6.20 -11.63
CA THR A 295 -28.26 5.01 -11.93
C THR A 295 -28.15 4.12 -10.69
N ALA A 296 -28.28 2.81 -10.90
CA ALA A 296 -27.91 1.78 -9.93
C ALA A 296 -26.77 0.93 -10.50
N GLN A 297 -25.84 0.52 -9.64
CA GLN A 297 -24.73 -0.35 -9.99
C GLN A 297 -24.44 -1.33 -8.85
N VAL A 298 -24.26 -2.58 -9.21
CA VAL A 298 -23.73 -3.63 -8.32
C VAL A 298 -22.32 -4.00 -8.81
N THR A 299 -21.40 -4.19 -7.89
CA THR A 299 -20.03 -4.64 -8.16
C THR A 299 -19.73 -5.88 -7.33
N LEU A 300 -19.20 -6.90 -7.96
CA LEU A 300 -18.68 -8.11 -7.34
C LEU A 300 -17.22 -8.25 -7.73
N GLY A 301 -16.34 -8.43 -6.76
CA GLY A 301 -14.91 -8.65 -6.96
C GLY A 301 -14.43 -9.85 -6.17
N ILE A 302 -13.59 -10.66 -6.80
CA ILE A 302 -12.89 -11.79 -6.18
C ILE A 302 -11.40 -11.58 -6.43
N TRP A 303 -10.61 -11.67 -5.39
CA TRP A 303 -9.15 -11.69 -5.46
C TRP A 303 -8.63 -12.94 -4.77
N GLN A 304 -7.80 -13.68 -5.49
CA GLN A 304 -7.09 -14.84 -4.97
C GLN A 304 -5.58 -14.58 -4.99
N ASN A 305 -4.87 -15.08 -3.98
CA ASN A 305 -3.42 -15.00 -3.91
C ASN A 305 -2.84 -16.31 -3.39
N ALA A 306 -1.81 -16.76 -4.07
CA ALA A 306 -0.96 -17.84 -3.65
C ALA A 306 0.48 -17.35 -3.63
N SER A 307 1.15 -17.38 -2.46
CA SER A 307 2.55 -17.01 -2.36
C SER A 307 3.34 -18.08 -1.65
N GLU A 308 4.54 -18.36 -2.13
CA GLU A 308 5.51 -19.28 -1.54
C GLU A 308 6.84 -18.53 -1.40
N GLY A 309 7.27 -18.31 -0.15
CA GLY A 309 8.52 -17.66 0.18
C GLY A 309 9.60 -18.70 0.50
N SER A 310 10.72 -18.63 -0.21
CA SER A 310 11.88 -19.49 0.00
C SER A 310 12.99 -18.77 0.77
N VAL A 311 13.97 -19.58 1.21
CA VAL A 311 15.18 -19.15 1.92
C VAL A 311 16.40 -19.66 1.16
N ASP A 312 17.45 -18.85 1.10
CA ASP A 312 18.76 -19.27 0.62
C ASP A 312 19.85 -19.06 1.69
N SER A 313 20.69 -20.06 1.91
CA SER A 313 21.83 -19.97 2.82
C SER A 313 23.10 -19.63 2.06
N TYR A 314 23.82 -18.60 2.52
CA TYR A 314 25.13 -18.21 1.99
C TYR A 314 26.29 -18.89 2.66
N LEU A 315 26.05 -19.63 3.75
CA LEU A 315 27.06 -20.34 4.50
C LEU A 315 27.54 -21.58 3.74
N ARG A 316 28.83 -21.83 3.75
CA ARG A 316 29.46 -23.00 3.14
C ARG A 316 30.43 -23.66 4.12
N ASP A 317 30.51 -24.97 4.09
CA ASP A 317 31.57 -25.73 4.79
C ASP A 317 32.88 -25.69 4.00
N ALA A 318 33.95 -26.27 4.57
CA ALA A 318 35.26 -26.34 3.91
C ALA A 318 35.28 -27.18 2.60
N LYS A 319 34.22 -27.94 2.33
CA LYS A 319 34.01 -28.69 1.09
C LYS A 319 33.15 -27.95 0.06
N GLY A 320 32.65 -26.74 0.41
CA GLY A 320 31.75 -25.95 -0.41
C GLY A 320 30.28 -26.35 -0.33
N ASN A 321 29.89 -27.27 0.56
CA ASN A 321 28.51 -27.64 0.72
C ASN A 321 27.75 -26.53 1.46
N VAL A 322 26.45 -26.35 1.12
CA VAL A 322 25.58 -25.41 1.80
C VAL A 322 25.37 -25.83 3.26
N VAL A 323 25.56 -24.88 4.16
CA VAL A 323 25.36 -25.11 5.59
C VAL A 323 23.99 -24.55 6.00
N TRP A 324 23.17 -25.40 6.58
CA TRP A 324 21.91 -25.05 7.21
C TRP A 324 22.08 -25.20 8.72
N ASN A 325 21.67 -24.21 9.49
CA ASN A 325 21.85 -24.21 10.94
C ASN A 325 20.84 -25.16 11.67
N ALA A 326 19.89 -25.70 10.93
CA ALA A 326 18.93 -26.66 11.49
C ALA A 326 19.54 -28.05 11.77
N GLY A 327 20.83 -28.27 11.45
CA GLY A 327 21.52 -29.54 11.66
C GLY A 327 21.11 -30.66 10.71
N ALA A 328 21.73 -31.83 10.88
CA ALA A 328 21.42 -33.03 10.09
C ALA A 328 20.11 -33.72 10.50
N SER A 329 19.50 -33.29 11.62
CA SER A 329 18.20 -33.77 12.05
C SER A 329 17.53 -32.76 13.00
N PHE A 330 16.18 -32.71 12.98
CA PHE A 330 15.36 -31.92 13.93
C PHE A 330 15.58 -32.27 15.39
N ALA A 331 16.00 -33.49 15.66
CA ALA A 331 16.24 -33.99 17.03
C ALA A 331 17.51 -33.35 17.66
N ASN A 332 18.43 -32.81 16.84
CA ASN A 332 19.67 -32.22 17.36
C ASN A 332 20.12 -31.03 16.47
N PRO A 333 19.40 -29.89 16.49
CA PRO A 333 19.80 -28.71 15.73
C PRO A 333 21.06 -28.09 16.32
N PHE A 334 22.00 -27.69 15.46
CA PHE A 334 23.12 -26.86 15.88
C PHE A 334 22.59 -25.50 16.36
N LYS A 335 23.06 -25.07 17.55
CA LYS A 335 22.67 -23.75 18.07
C LYS A 335 23.52 -22.62 17.52
N PHE A 336 24.73 -22.94 17.03
CA PHE A 336 25.71 -21.96 16.64
C PHE A 336 26.39 -22.35 15.32
N VAL A 337 26.89 -21.34 14.63
CA VAL A 337 27.91 -21.50 13.58
C VAL A 337 29.24 -21.00 14.12
N ARG A 338 30.34 -21.70 13.81
CA ARG A 338 31.69 -21.30 14.18
C ARG A 338 32.43 -20.79 12.96
N ILE A 339 32.88 -19.52 13.04
CA ILE A 339 33.61 -18.82 11.98
C ILE A 339 34.87 -18.25 12.61
N ASP A 340 36.05 -18.57 12.05
CA ASP A 340 37.35 -18.15 12.59
C ASP A 340 37.51 -18.44 14.10
N GLY A 341 37.01 -19.58 14.56
CA GLY A 341 37.06 -19.97 15.97
C GLY A 341 36.07 -19.29 16.91
N ALA A 342 35.33 -18.29 16.44
CA ALA A 342 34.29 -17.61 17.19
C ALA A 342 32.90 -18.23 16.91
N ASP A 343 32.06 -18.26 17.93
CA ASP A 343 30.70 -18.82 17.84
C ASP A 343 29.66 -17.73 17.67
N TYR A 344 28.71 -17.96 16.78
CA TYR A 344 27.62 -17.04 16.46
C TYR A 344 26.26 -17.75 16.47
N THR A 345 25.23 -17.04 16.93
CA THR A 345 23.86 -17.39 16.54
C THR A 345 23.55 -16.79 15.19
N VAL A 346 22.64 -17.40 14.43
CA VAL A 346 22.14 -16.88 13.14
C VAL A 346 20.71 -16.45 13.27
N SER A 347 20.34 -15.38 12.56
CA SER A 347 18.94 -14.96 12.47
C SER A 347 18.10 -16.10 11.91
N ALA A 348 16.96 -16.37 12.52
CA ALA A 348 16.03 -17.37 12.04
C ALA A 348 15.49 -16.94 10.66
N ALA A 349 15.50 -17.87 9.72
CA ALA A 349 14.93 -17.71 8.41
C ALA A 349 14.21 -19.01 8.03
N ALA A 350 12.95 -18.91 7.66
CA ALA A 350 12.09 -20.03 7.37
C ALA A 350 11.26 -19.76 6.11
N PRO A 351 10.97 -20.79 5.30
CA PRO A 351 10.07 -20.68 4.20
C PRO A 351 8.63 -20.47 4.68
N SER A 352 7.84 -19.90 3.81
CA SER A 352 6.44 -19.58 4.09
C SER A 352 5.54 -19.91 2.92
N ARG A 353 4.26 -20.13 3.21
CA ARG A 353 3.21 -20.30 2.20
C ARG A 353 1.97 -19.55 2.62
N SER A 354 1.41 -18.73 1.74
CA SER A 354 0.13 -18.07 1.98
C SER A 354 -0.89 -18.40 0.90
N ARG A 355 -2.17 -18.45 1.31
CA ARG A 355 -3.32 -18.64 0.44
C ARG A 355 -4.42 -17.72 0.91
N SER A 356 -4.83 -16.82 0.03
CA SER A 356 -5.90 -15.86 0.32
C SER A 356 -6.99 -15.94 -0.75
N GLU A 357 -8.22 -15.75 -0.33
CA GLU A 357 -9.39 -15.53 -1.18
C GLU A 357 -10.26 -14.47 -0.52
N HIS A 358 -10.35 -13.32 -1.15
CA HIS A 358 -11.12 -12.18 -0.64
C HIS A 358 -12.22 -11.80 -1.61
N TRP A 359 -13.36 -11.40 -1.06
CA TRP A 359 -14.53 -10.99 -1.80
C TRP A 359 -14.89 -9.55 -1.49
N MET A 360 -15.30 -8.82 -2.51
CA MET A 360 -15.84 -7.46 -2.39
C MET A 360 -17.22 -7.41 -3.03
N HIS A 361 -18.18 -6.90 -2.29
CA HIS A 361 -19.53 -6.63 -2.76
C HIS A 361 -19.77 -5.13 -2.64
N GLY A 362 -20.31 -4.51 -3.69
CA GLY A 362 -20.62 -3.09 -3.73
C GLY A 362 -22.00 -2.85 -4.32
N LEU A 363 -22.69 -1.84 -3.77
CA LEU A 363 -23.93 -1.27 -4.29
C LEU A 363 -23.79 0.24 -4.34
N ASN A 364 -24.01 0.81 -5.50
CA ASN A 364 -24.07 2.25 -5.71
C ASN A 364 -25.43 2.61 -6.31
N LEU A 365 -26.14 3.53 -5.64
CA LEU A 365 -27.32 4.17 -6.16
C LEU A 365 -27.04 5.65 -6.20
N LYS A 366 -27.24 6.29 -7.35
CA LYS A 366 -26.88 7.69 -7.53
C LYS A 366 -27.90 8.42 -8.37
N SER A 367 -28.38 9.57 -7.88
CA SER A 367 -29.06 10.55 -8.69
C SER A 367 -28.05 11.58 -9.24
N ASN A 368 -28.26 12.05 -10.44
CA ASN A 368 -27.49 13.10 -11.10
C ASN A 368 -28.41 13.92 -12.00
N THR A 369 -29.34 14.62 -11.38
CA THR A 369 -30.33 15.45 -12.07
C THR A 369 -29.71 16.73 -12.59
N GLY A 370 -28.61 17.20 -11.98
CA GLY A 370 -28.07 18.54 -12.16
C GLY A 370 -28.98 19.63 -11.65
N GLY A 371 -30.13 19.27 -11.06
CA GLY A 371 -31.13 20.17 -10.50
C GLY A 371 -30.86 20.56 -9.05
N ALA A 372 -31.94 20.97 -8.35
CA ALA A 372 -31.84 21.47 -6.99
C ALA A 372 -31.39 20.40 -5.98
N TRP A 373 -31.63 19.11 -6.24
CA TRP A 373 -31.31 18.03 -5.30
C TRP A 373 -30.81 16.78 -6.02
N ASP A 374 -29.72 16.25 -5.49
CA ASP A 374 -29.17 14.94 -5.84
C ASP A 374 -28.83 14.15 -4.58
N TRP A 375 -28.71 12.84 -4.71
CA TRP A 375 -28.33 11.95 -3.63
C TRP A 375 -27.49 10.77 -4.12
N GLU A 376 -26.73 10.17 -3.22
CA GLU A 376 -25.90 9.00 -3.48
C GLU A 376 -25.93 8.07 -2.27
N LEU A 377 -26.16 6.77 -2.50
CA LEU A 377 -26.03 5.71 -1.54
C LEU A 377 -24.94 4.75 -2.00
N VAL A 378 -23.97 4.51 -1.14
CA VAL A 378 -22.90 3.54 -1.35
C VAL A 378 -22.89 2.55 -0.20
N ALA A 379 -22.95 1.25 -0.51
CA ALA A 379 -22.79 0.19 0.48
C ALA A 379 -21.72 -0.78 -0.01
N SER A 380 -20.83 -1.20 0.87
CA SER A 380 -19.80 -2.18 0.56
C SER A 380 -19.56 -3.18 1.68
N LEU A 381 -19.18 -4.39 1.29
CA LEU A 381 -18.74 -5.47 2.15
C LEU A 381 -17.43 -6.02 1.57
N TYR A 382 -16.40 -6.09 2.40
CA TYR A 382 -15.14 -6.77 2.11
C TYR A 382 -14.96 -7.94 3.08
N ASP A 383 -14.76 -9.12 2.56
CA ASP A 383 -14.69 -10.36 3.34
C ASP A 383 -13.46 -11.17 2.95
N GLN A 384 -12.61 -11.47 3.91
CA GLN A 384 -11.51 -12.40 3.78
C GLN A 384 -12.05 -13.82 4.02
N LYS A 385 -12.65 -14.41 2.96
CA LYS A 385 -13.22 -15.77 3.02
C LYS A 385 -12.17 -16.79 3.42
N LYS A 386 -10.95 -16.61 2.94
CA LYS A 386 -9.77 -17.39 3.29
C LYS A 386 -8.58 -16.46 3.37
N ASP A 387 -7.84 -16.51 4.46
CA ASP A 387 -6.54 -15.85 4.62
C ASP A 387 -5.66 -16.67 5.54
N LEU A 388 -4.89 -17.58 4.94
CA LEU A 388 -4.03 -18.54 5.62
C LEU A 388 -2.58 -18.23 5.34
N SER A 389 -1.77 -18.14 6.39
CA SER A 389 -0.32 -18.01 6.30
C SER A 389 0.34 -19.12 7.10
N ARG A 390 1.16 -19.92 6.45
CA ARG A 390 1.95 -20.99 7.06
C ARG A 390 3.42 -20.63 6.99
N THR A 391 4.13 -20.89 8.08
CA THR A 391 5.57 -20.66 8.15
C THR A 391 6.21 -21.87 8.83
N ALA A 392 7.23 -22.43 8.24
CA ALA A 392 8.04 -23.45 8.91
C ALA A 392 8.64 -22.82 10.17
N THR A 393 8.73 -23.58 11.23
CA THR A 393 9.34 -23.14 12.50
C THR A 393 10.75 -23.70 12.56
N PRO A 394 11.77 -22.91 12.22
CA PRO A 394 13.14 -23.36 12.46
C PRO A 394 13.34 -23.47 13.96
N SER A 395 13.73 -24.62 14.41
CA SER A 395 14.04 -24.82 15.84
C SER A 395 15.21 -23.95 16.28
N ASN A 396 16.15 -23.68 15.39
CA ASN A 396 17.28 -22.76 15.59
C ASN A 396 17.89 -22.38 14.22
N GLY A 397 17.79 -21.12 13.80
CA GLY A 397 18.57 -20.57 12.69
C GLY A 397 18.00 -20.83 11.29
N LEU A 398 18.89 -21.11 10.32
CA LEU A 398 18.57 -21.22 8.91
C LEU A 398 18.01 -22.59 8.56
N ASP A 399 16.95 -22.56 7.74
CA ASP A 399 16.23 -23.73 7.33
C ASP A 399 15.88 -23.71 5.85
N SER A 400 16.19 -24.79 5.11
CA SER A 400 15.85 -24.91 3.69
C SER A 400 14.37 -25.00 3.44
N GLY A 401 13.60 -25.58 4.41
CA GLY A 401 12.15 -25.74 4.40
C GLY A 401 11.52 -26.35 3.16
N LEU A 402 12.35 -26.75 2.23
CA LEU A 402 11.92 -27.39 1.00
C LEU A 402 11.92 -28.91 1.21
N GLY A 403 10.70 -29.48 1.29
CA GLY A 403 10.48 -30.90 1.32
C GLY A 403 10.40 -31.51 2.72
N ASP A 404 10.55 -32.83 2.78
CA ASP A 404 10.24 -33.72 3.89
C ASP A 404 11.07 -33.51 5.18
N VAL A 405 11.98 -32.54 5.19
CA VAL A 405 12.93 -32.30 6.28
C VAL A 405 12.34 -31.44 7.40
N HIS A 406 11.21 -30.71 7.17
CA HIS A 406 10.57 -29.86 8.16
C HIS A 406 9.13 -30.27 8.48
N PRO A 407 8.95 -31.16 9.45
CA PRO A 407 7.61 -31.51 9.91
C PRO A 407 6.93 -30.37 10.67
N GLY A 408 7.68 -29.44 11.27
CA GLY A 408 7.13 -28.46 12.19
C GLY A 408 6.84 -27.08 11.59
N GLY A 409 5.72 -26.46 12.02
CA GLY A 409 5.40 -25.10 11.59
C GLY A 409 4.31 -24.42 12.38
N GLN A 410 3.94 -23.24 11.93
CA GLN A 410 2.82 -22.44 12.42
C GLN A 410 1.85 -22.15 11.29
N LEU A 411 0.58 -22.09 11.64
CA LEU A 411 -0.50 -21.58 10.78
C LEU A 411 -1.11 -20.34 11.43
N THR A 412 -1.19 -19.24 10.71
CA THR A 412 -2.05 -18.11 11.06
C THR A 412 -3.25 -18.11 10.12
N ASP A 413 -4.45 -18.14 10.71
CA ASP A 413 -5.73 -18.10 10.03
C ASP A 413 -6.44 -16.78 10.39
N ALA A 414 -6.58 -15.90 9.39
CA ALA A 414 -7.31 -14.64 9.48
C ALA A 414 -8.65 -14.68 8.73
N SER A 415 -9.11 -15.88 8.33
CA SER A 415 -10.39 -16.06 7.63
C SER A 415 -11.57 -15.57 8.48
N GLY A 416 -12.51 -14.85 7.85
CA GLY A 416 -13.62 -14.17 8.52
C GLY A 416 -13.27 -12.77 9.07
N THR A 417 -12.08 -12.27 8.80
CA THR A 417 -11.72 -10.86 8.96
C THR A 417 -12.33 -10.03 7.82
N GLY A 418 -12.74 -8.79 8.08
CA GLY A 418 -13.29 -7.96 7.04
C GLY A 418 -13.91 -6.66 7.54
N TRP A 419 -14.59 -5.96 6.66
CA TRP A 419 -15.29 -4.72 6.98
C TRP A 419 -16.52 -4.49 6.11
N ARG A 420 -17.41 -3.64 6.59
CA ARG A 420 -18.56 -3.14 5.87
C ARG A 420 -18.67 -1.64 6.03
N ASN A 421 -19.19 -1.00 5.00
CA ASN A 421 -19.35 0.46 4.95
C ASN A 421 -20.71 0.79 4.32
N LEU A 422 -21.32 1.85 4.81
CA LEU A 422 -22.56 2.45 4.29
C LEU A 422 -22.43 3.96 4.34
N ASP A 423 -22.59 4.61 3.20
CA ASP A 423 -22.64 6.06 3.06
C ASP A 423 -23.93 6.49 2.35
N LEU A 424 -24.65 7.43 2.92
CA LEU A 424 -25.77 8.10 2.28
C LEU A 424 -25.51 9.61 2.31
N ARG A 425 -25.51 10.24 1.14
CA ARG A 425 -25.29 11.67 0.97
C ARG A 425 -26.41 12.30 0.14
N GLY A 426 -26.86 13.48 0.56
CA GLY A 426 -27.68 14.39 -0.24
C GLY A 426 -26.88 15.64 -0.59
N THR A 427 -27.10 16.17 -1.79
CA THR A 427 -26.52 17.43 -2.27
C THR A 427 -27.66 18.35 -2.72
N TRP A 428 -27.79 19.51 -2.08
CA TRP A 428 -28.78 20.54 -2.41
C TRP A 428 -28.08 21.76 -3.00
N ARG A 429 -28.60 22.24 -4.14
CA ARG A 429 -28.12 23.46 -4.81
C ARG A 429 -29.15 24.55 -4.65
N LEU A 430 -28.83 25.50 -3.78
CA LEU A 430 -29.77 26.56 -3.30
C LEU A 430 -29.20 27.94 -3.64
N GLY A 431 -29.34 28.37 -4.89
CA GLY A 431 -28.78 29.64 -5.36
C GLY A 431 -27.24 29.63 -5.30
N ALA A 432 -26.68 30.47 -4.42
CA ALA A 432 -25.21 30.55 -4.22
C ALA A 432 -24.63 29.44 -3.33
N HIS A 433 -25.45 28.55 -2.79
CA HIS A 433 -25.07 27.50 -1.88
C HIS A 433 -25.12 26.12 -2.54
N THR A 434 -24.13 25.30 -2.27
CA THR A 434 -24.18 23.85 -2.50
C THR A 434 -23.96 23.16 -1.18
N LEU A 435 -25.05 22.64 -0.62
CA LEU A 435 -25.08 21.98 0.69
C LEU A 435 -25.01 20.47 0.50
N ASP A 436 -23.98 19.84 1.03
CA ASP A 436 -23.89 18.39 1.21
C ASP A 436 -24.18 18.02 2.65
N ALA A 437 -25.00 17.01 2.87
CA ALA A 437 -25.21 16.41 4.18
C ALA A 437 -25.35 14.89 4.05
N GLY A 438 -24.91 14.15 5.04
CA GLY A 438 -24.99 12.70 4.96
C GLY A 438 -24.72 11.98 6.26
N VAL A 439 -24.90 10.67 6.17
CA VAL A 439 -24.62 9.71 7.23
C VAL A 439 -23.60 8.69 6.76
N HIS A 440 -22.77 8.23 7.66
CA HIS A 440 -21.75 7.22 7.43
C HIS A 440 -21.79 6.17 8.53
N HIS A 441 -21.59 4.92 8.15
CA HIS A 441 -21.39 3.81 9.07
C HIS A 441 -20.30 2.90 8.51
N ASP A 442 -19.28 2.60 9.32
CA ASP A 442 -18.34 1.53 9.07
C ASP A 442 -18.23 0.58 10.27
N ARG A 443 -17.87 -0.67 9.99
CA ARG A 443 -17.56 -1.66 11.02
C ARG A 443 -16.46 -2.58 10.52
N TYR A 444 -15.41 -2.74 11.31
CA TYR A 444 -14.27 -3.62 11.10
C TYR A 444 -14.29 -4.77 12.10
N GLN A 445 -14.02 -5.98 11.64
CA GLN A 445 -13.90 -7.18 12.44
C GLN A 445 -12.54 -7.82 12.18
N LEU A 446 -11.76 -8.01 13.23
CA LEU A 446 -10.53 -8.78 13.22
C LEU A 446 -10.80 -10.17 13.81
N LYS A 447 -10.33 -11.20 13.10
CA LYS A 447 -10.16 -12.55 13.60
C LYS A 447 -8.77 -13.03 13.19
N SER A 448 -7.90 -13.35 14.14
CA SER A 448 -6.55 -13.83 13.88
C SER A 448 -6.21 -14.94 14.85
N VAL A 449 -6.12 -16.16 14.34
CA VAL A 449 -5.84 -17.37 15.14
C VAL A 449 -4.53 -17.95 14.66
N THR A 450 -3.59 -18.19 15.59
CA THR A 450 -2.32 -18.86 15.28
C THR A 450 -2.29 -20.20 15.96
N TYR A 451 -1.93 -21.23 15.23
CA TYR A 451 -1.73 -22.60 15.69
C TYR A 451 -0.26 -22.98 15.56
N GLY A 452 0.19 -23.91 16.40
CA GLY A 452 1.57 -24.34 16.50
C GLY A 452 2.40 -23.42 17.39
N THR A 453 2.96 -23.96 18.48
CA THR A 453 3.89 -23.26 19.39
C THR A 453 5.33 -23.68 19.10
N ALA A 454 6.31 -22.98 19.66
CA ALA A 454 7.71 -23.37 19.55
C ALA A 454 8.00 -24.77 20.15
N THR A 455 7.22 -25.20 21.17
CA THR A 455 7.37 -26.50 21.85
C THR A 455 6.40 -27.56 21.31
N ALA A 456 5.34 -27.17 20.63
CA ALA A 456 4.37 -28.04 19.98
C ALA A 456 3.99 -27.47 18.61
N PRO A 457 4.91 -27.53 17.64
CA PRO A 457 4.64 -27.06 16.28
C PRO A 457 3.61 -27.95 15.60
N ILE A 458 3.02 -27.46 14.51
CA ILE A 458 2.17 -28.28 13.64
C ILE A 458 3.08 -29.36 13.03
N ALA A 459 2.66 -30.63 13.09
CA ALA A 459 3.47 -31.77 12.63
C ALA A 459 3.81 -31.69 11.14
N ASP A 460 2.84 -31.28 10.31
CA ASP A 460 3.05 -31.00 8.88
C ASP A 460 2.66 -29.56 8.56
N TRP A 461 3.65 -28.69 8.42
CA TRP A 461 3.40 -27.27 8.17
C TRP A 461 2.81 -27.00 6.78
N LEU A 462 2.97 -27.93 5.84
CA LEU A 462 2.39 -27.85 4.49
C LEU A 462 0.99 -28.50 4.39
N GLY A 463 0.66 -29.32 5.36
CA GLY A 463 -0.60 -30.06 5.41
C GLY A 463 -1.83 -29.26 5.83
N SER A 464 -2.92 -29.94 6.09
CA SER A 464 -4.17 -29.34 6.54
C SER A 464 -4.31 -29.19 8.05
N ASP A 465 -3.42 -29.81 8.83
CA ASP A 465 -3.48 -29.83 10.29
C ASP A 465 -3.38 -28.44 10.89
N THR A 466 -4.15 -28.21 11.95
CA THR A 466 -4.13 -26.95 12.69
C THR A 466 -3.23 -27.02 13.93
N GLY A 467 -3.07 -28.19 14.55
CA GLY A 467 -2.25 -28.36 15.75
C GLY A 467 -2.77 -27.61 16.99
N THR A 468 -1.87 -27.31 17.92
CA THR A 468 -2.19 -26.66 19.20
C THR A 468 -2.44 -25.16 19.02
N LEU A 469 -3.50 -24.62 19.64
CA LEU A 469 -3.77 -23.19 19.65
C LEU A 469 -2.63 -22.43 20.35
N ASN A 470 -2.06 -21.46 19.66
CA ASN A 470 -1.00 -20.59 20.16
C ASN A 470 -1.55 -19.22 20.60
N THR A 471 -2.17 -18.51 19.67
CA THR A 471 -2.80 -17.21 19.95
C THR A 471 -4.17 -17.11 19.27
N ASN A 472 -5.08 -16.37 19.90
CA ASN A 472 -6.34 -15.99 19.26
C ASN A 472 -6.64 -14.54 19.63
N SER A 473 -6.76 -13.69 18.62
CA SER A 473 -7.13 -12.29 18.77
C SER A 473 -8.42 -12.05 18.03
N TYR A 474 -9.39 -11.46 18.70
CA TYR A 474 -10.69 -11.09 18.17
C TYR A 474 -11.11 -9.73 18.67
N GLY A 475 -11.83 -8.99 17.85
CA GLY A 475 -12.44 -7.72 18.25
C GLY A 475 -13.02 -6.96 17.08
N GLN A 476 -13.73 -5.89 17.41
CA GLN A 476 -14.44 -5.08 16.45
C GLN A 476 -14.30 -3.59 16.77
N THR A 477 -14.31 -2.76 15.72
CA THR A 477 -14.50 -1.33 15.82
C THR A 477 -15.61 -0.89 14.87
N GLN A 478 -16.33 0.17 15.25
CA GLN A 478 -17.43 0.74 14.48
C GLN A 478 -17.33 2.25 14.55
N THR A 479 -17.61 2.92 13.43
CA THR A 479 -17.76 4.39 13.40
C THR A 479 -19.11 4.75 12.77
N GLU A 480 -19.85 5.61 13.44
CA GLU A 480 -21.07 6.24 12.92
C GLU A 480 -20.84 7.73 12.83
N ALA A 481 -21.26 8.37 11.74
CA ALA A 481 -21.09 9.80 11.60
C ALA A 481 -22.27 10.49 10.93
N LEU A 482 -22.44 11.74 11.34
CA LEU A 482 -23.26 12.74 10.64
C LEU A 482 -22.32 13.83 10.15
N TYR A 483 -22.54 14.34 8.94
CA TYR A 483 -21.75 15.44 8.41
C TYR A 483 -22.58 16.39 7.58
N VAL A 484 -22.11 17.64 7.55
CA VAL A 484 -22.65 18.69 6.71
C VAL A 484 -21.51 19.56 6.20
N GLN A 485 -21.61 19.99 4.94
CA GLN A 485 -20.69 20.91 4.31
C GLN A 485 -21.44 21.82 3.36
N ASP A 486 -21.23 23.12 3.46
CA ASP A 486 -21.78 24.11 2.54
C ASP A 486 -20.64 24.76 1.73
N ALA A 487 -20.78 24.78 0.42
CA ALA A 487 -19.96 25.56 -0.49
C ALA A 487 -20.75 26.80 -0.90
N TRP A 488 -20.45 27.96 -0.31
CA TRP A 488 -21.11 29.23 -0.49
C TRP A 488 -20.30 30.16 -1.42
N GLN A 489 -20.83 30.41 -2.61
CA GLN A 489 -20.30 31.41 -3.53
C GLN A 489 -20.68 32.80 -3.03
N ILE A 490 -19.89 33.37 -2.12
CA ILE A 490 -20.13 34.68 -1.48
C ILE A 490 -20.21 35.80 -2.50
N ALA A 491 -19.31 35.76 -3.48
CA ALA A 491 -19.19 36.68 -4.61
C ALA A 491 -18.56 35.95 -5.80
N PRO A 492 -18.59 36.46 -7.02
CA PRO A 492 -18.02 35.77 -8.18
C PRO A 492 -16.57 35.32 -8.02
N ALA A 493 -15.75 36.06 -7.25
CA ALA A 493 -14.37 35.74 -6.96
C ALA A 493 -14.15 35.00 -5.64
N TRP A 494 -15.15 34.83 -4.77
CA TRP A 494 -14.98 34.31 -3.41
C TRP A 494 -15.87 33.08 -3.15
N LEU A 495 -15.24 31.96 -2.88
CA LEU A 495 -15.91 30.72 -2.47
C LEU A 495 -15.51 30.37 -1.04
N LEU A 496 -16.49 30.26 -0.15
CA LEU A 496 -16.34 29.74 1.21
C LEU A 496 -16.87 28.31 1.28
N VAL A 497 -16.06 27.37 1.75
CA VAL A 497 -16.53 26.03 2.10
C VAL A 497 -16.40 25.86 3.60
N ALA A 498 -17.53 25.64 4.28
CA ALA A 498 -17.59 25.42 5.71
C ALA A 498 -18.34 24.13 6.02
N GLY A 499 -17.87 23.36 6.97
CA GLY A 499 -18.52 22.09 7.31
C GLY A 499 -18.04 21.51 8.63
N GLY A 500 -18.67 20.41 9.00
CA GLY A 500 -18.30 19.66 10.18
C GLY A 500 -18.75 18.21 10.09
N ARG A 501 -18.05 17.36 10.80
CA ARG A 501 -18.35 15.94 10.91
C ARG A 501 -18.34 15.56 12.38
N GLN A 502 -19.45 15.00 12.85
CA GLN A 502 -19.59 14.40 14.18
C GLN A 502 -19.46 12.90 14.03
N GLU A 503 -18.48 12.31 14.68
CA GLU A 503 -18.22 10.88 14.67
C GLU A 503 -18.42 10.28 16.04
N HIS A 504 -19.07 9.12 16.11
CA HIS A 504 -19.18 8.26 17.28
C HIS A 504 -18.48 6.92 16.98
N TRP A 505 -17.37 6.70 17.66
CA TRP A 505 -16.58 5.47 17.51
C TRP A 505 -16.78 4.56 18.70
N LYS A 506 -16.82 3.25 18.44
CA LYS A 506 -16.90 2.20 19.43
C LYS A 506 -15.91 1.09 19.12
N ALA A 507 -15.22 0.56 20.18
CA ALA A 507 -14.44 -0.68 20.14
C ALA A 507 -15.09 -1.66 21.12
N PHE A 508 -15.33 -2.90 20.69
CA PHE A 508 -16.12 -3.87 21.44
C PHE A 508 -15.79 -5.32 21.06
N ASP A 509 -16.29 -6.25 21.86
CA ASP A 509 -16.05 -7.70 21.71
C ASP A 509 -14.55 -8.07 21.67
N GLY A 510 -13.69 -7.25 22.30
CA GLY A 510 -12.25 -7.46 22.30
C GLY A 510 -11.85 -8.64 23.17
N SER A 511 -11.07 -9.58 22.62
CA SER A 511 -10.50 -10.68 23.38
C SER A 511 -9.16 -11.16 22.82
N ASN A 512 -8.31 -11.65 23.72
CA ASN A 512 -7.03 -12.28 23.38
C ASN A 512 -6.84 -13.58 24.17
N TYR A 513 -6.27 -14.56 23.49
CA TYR A 513 -5.70 -15.76 24.09
C TYR A 513 -4.24 -15.88 23.71
N SER A 514 -3.39 -16.29 24.63
CA SER A 514 -1.99 -16.65 24.36
C SER A 514 -1.60 -17.91 25.16
N ALA A 515 -1.04 -18.89 24.49
CA ALA A 515 -0.50 -20.10 25.11
C ALA A 515 0.78 -19.83 25.92
N GLY A 516 1.52 -18.75 25.60
CA GLY A 516 2.70 -18.31 26.33
C GLY A 516 2.33 -17.78 27.74
N ASN A 517 3.11 -18.16 28.76
CA ASN A 517 2.86 -17.73 30.13
C ASN A 517 3.64 -16.47 30.53
N ALA A 518 4.24 -15.76 29.59
CA ALA A 518 5.01 -14.57 29.91
C ALA A 518 4.07 -13.45 30.39
N ALA A 519 4.19 -13.05 31.66
CA ALA A 519 3.63 -11.81 32.12
C ALA A 519 4.18 -10.65 31.24
N PRO A 520 3.40 -9.64 30.84
CA PRO A 520 2.12 -9.23 31.41
C PRO A 520 0.87 -9.77 30.68
N ASN A 521 0.99 -10.77 29.81
CA ASN A 521 -0.14 -11.28 29.02
C ASN A 521 -0.81 -12.49 29.69
N PRO A 522 -1.98 -12.33 30.31
CA PRO A 522 -2.74 -13.46 30.80
C PRO A 522 -3.20 -14.37 29.66
N LYS A 523 -3.36 -15.68 29.90
CA LYS A 523 -3.79 -16.66 28.89
C LYS A 523 -5.09 -16.32 28.22
N ASN A 524 -6.00 -15.71 28.95
CA ASN A 524 -7.30 -15.25 28.45
C ASN A 524 -7.55 -13.83 28.94
N LEU A 525 -7.77 -12.92 28.03
CA LEU A 525 -8.08 -11.53 28.33
C LEU A 525 -9.31 -11.11 27.51
N VAL A 526 -10.30 -10.56 28.20
CA VAL A 526 -11.48 -9.92 27.61
C VAL A 526 -11.39 -8.44 27.92
N TYR A 527 -11.55 -7.63 26.91
CA TYR A 527 -11.45 -6.16 27.01
C TYR A 527 -12.84 -5.56 27.19
N ALA A 528 -12.93 -4.53 28.04
CA ALA A 528 -14.15 -3.75 28.16
C ALA A 528 -14.41 -2.96 26.87
N ASP A 529 -15.68 -2.82 26.55
CA ASP A 529 -16.15 -1.93 25.47
C ASP A 529 -15.74 -0.49 25.75
N ARG A 530 -15.43 0.23 24.68
CA ARG A 530 -15.11 1.67 24.71
C ARG A 530 -15.83 2.40 23.64
N ALA A 531 -16.26 3.63 23.94
CA ALA A 531 -16.85 4.53 22.97
C ALA A 531 -16.30 5.96 23.15
N GLN A 532 -16.21 6.70 22.06
CA GLN A 532 -15.79 8.10 22.06
C GLN A 532 -16.44 8.86 20.91
N SER A 533 -16.84 10.09 21.19
CA SER A 533 -17.37 11.00 20.17
C SER A 533 -16.42 12.16 19.93
N ASN A 534 -16.28 12.57 18.66
CA ASN A 534 -15.42 13.69 18.27
C ASN A 534 -16.10 14.51 17.18
N PHE A 535 -15.93 15.83 17.28
CA PHE A 535 -16.34 16.78 16.25
C PHE A 535 -15.12 17.29 15.48
N SER A 536 -15.25 17.32 14.16
CA SER A 536 -14.18 17.69 13.19
C SER A 536 -14.65 18.85 12.32
N PRO A 537 -14.40 20.12 12.71
CA PRO A 537 -14.72 21.30 11.90
C PRO A 537 -13.81 21.42 10.69
N LYS A 538 -14.32 22.01 9.61
CA LYS A 538 -13.65 22.25 8.34
C LYS A 538 -13.99 23.64 7.83
N LEU A 539 -13.00 24.36 7.30
CA LEU A 539 -13.17 25.69 6.71
C LEU A 539 -12.18 25.88 5.57
N SER A 540 -12.63 26.41 4.46
CA SER A 540 -11.76 26.79 3.34
C SER A 540 -12.31 28.04 2.66
N LEU A 541 -11.44 29.00 2.42
CA LEU A 541 -11.75 30.22 1.66
C LEU A 541 -10.90 30.26 0.41
N SER A 542 -11.52 30.32 -0.76
CA SER A 542 -10.87 30.47 -2.07
C SER A 542 -11.16 31.84 -2.63
N PHE A 543 -10.14 32.48 -3.21
CA PHE A 543 -10.20 33.77 -3.86
C PHE A 543 -9.58 33.69 -5.26
N GLN A 544 -10.39 33.98 -6.28
CA GLN A 544 -9.95 34.14 -7.66
C GLN A 544 -9.45 35.58 -7.86
N ALA A 545 -8.15 35.78 -7.68
CA ALA A 545 -7.52 37.11 -7.72
C ALA A 545 -7.46 37.69 -9.13
N SER A 546 -7.37 36.79 -10.14
CA SER A 546 -7.46 37.13 -11.57
C SER A 546 -7.97 35.91 -12.34
N PRO A 547 -8.27 36.00 -13.65
CA PRO A 547 -8.64 34.81 -14.44
C PRO A 547 -7.63 33.67 -14.39
N THR A 548 -6.38 33.96 -14.05
CA THR A 548 -5.28 32.98 -14.04
C THR A 548 -4.69 32.72 -12.65
N LEU A 549 -5.04 33.48 -11.62
CA LEU A 549 -4.49 33.36 -10.27
C LEU A 549 -5.58 33.06 -9.26
N ALA A 550 -5.50 31.90 -8.60
CA ALA A 550 -6.34 31.51 -7.49
C ALA A 550 -5.53 31.34 -6.21
N LEU A 551 -6.08 31.81 -5.10
CA LEU A 551 -5.57 31.63 -3.74
C LEU A 551 -6.57 30.82 -2.92
N ARG A 552 -6.09 29.93 -2.05
CA ARG A 552 -6.96 29.20 -1.12
C ARG A 552 -6.27 29.06 0.23
N ALA A 553 -7.03 29.24 1.30
CA ALA A 553 -6.65 28.90 2.67
C ALA A 553 -7.63 27.88 3.23
N SER A 554 -7.14 26.77 3.75
CA SER A 554 -7.96 25.68 4.30
C SER A 554 -7.50 25.33 5.71
N LEU A 555 -8.47 25.10 6.59
CA LEU A 555 -8.30 24.69 7.99
C LEU A 555 -9.15 23.45 8.20
N GLY A 556 -8.60 22.42 8.84
CA GLY A 556 -9.36 21.20 9.10
C GLY A 556 -8.85 20.43 10.31
N LYS A 557 -9.77 19.82 11.04
CA LYS A 557 -9.48 18.83 12.07
C LYS A 557 -9.83 17.44 11.53
N GLY A 558 -8.92 16.45 11.67
CA GLY A 558 -9.19 15.04 11.48
C GLY A 558 -8.98 14.26 12.77
N VAL A 559 -9.65 13.12 12.93
CA VAL A 559 -9.50 12.26 14.10
C VAL A 559 -9.26 10.83 13.62
N ARG A 560 -8.08 10.27 13.89
CA ARG A 560 -7.80 8.86 13.63
C ARG A 560 -8.08 8.03 14.87
N TYR A 561 -9.05 7.15 14.79
CA TYR A 561 -9.34 6.22 15.87
C TYR A 561 -8.35 5.05 15.88
N PRO A 562 -8.03 4.48 17.07
CA PRO A 562 -7.26 3.24 17.15
C PRO A 562 -7.95 2.13 16.35
N THR A 563 -7.16 1.37 15.60
CA THR A 563 -7.66 0.23 14.81
C THR A 563 -7.92 -0.98 15.70
N VAL A 564 -8.67 -1.96 15.18
CA VAL A 564 -8.99 -3.20 15.91
C VAL A 564 -7.73 -3.89 16.42
N ALA A 565 -6.69 -3.99 15.58
CA ALA A 565 -5.45 -4.66 15.95
C ALA A 565 -4.62 -3.85 16.95
N GLU A 566 -4.62 -2.51 16.85
CA GLU A 566 -3.96 -1.65 17.85
C GLU A 566 -4.59 -1.82 19.24
N MET A 567 -5.88 -2.09 19.29
CA MET A 567 -6.62 -2.31 20.54
C MET A 567 -6.48 -3.73 21.06
N PHE A 568 -6.57 -4.74 20.19
CA PHE A 568 -6.88 -6.10 20.64
C PHE A 568 -5.91 -7.19 20.16
N GLN A 569 -4.98 -6.91 19.24
CA GLN A 569 -4.07 -7.94 18.72
C GLN A 569 -2.78 -8.02 19.53
N THR A 570 -2.50 -9.20 20.10
CA THR A 570 -1.24 -9.52 20.78
C THR A 570 -0.37 -10.39 19.85
N PHE A 571 0.93 -10.22 19.96
CA PHE A 571 1.92 -11.04 19.29
C PHE A 571 3.01 -11.44 20.28
N ASN A 572 3.29 -12.74 20.37
CA ASN A 572 4.37 -13.29 21.18
C ASN A 572 5.41 -13.94 20.29
N GLY A 573 6.49 -13.22 20.04
CA GLY A 573 7.66 -13.73 19.35
C GLY A 573 8.79 -14.08 20.32
N PRO A 574 9.79 -14.88 19.91
CA PRO A 574 10.88 -15.31 20.78
C PRO A 574 11.73 -14.15 21.32
N ASN A 575 11.83 -13.06 20.58
CA ASN A 575 12.66 -11.90 20.93
C ASN A 575 11.88 -10.62 21.14
N ASN A 576 10.56 -10.63 20.91
CA ASN A 576 9.71 -9.45 21.04
C ASN A 576 8.28 -9.85 21.39
N ILE A 577 7.75 -9.22 22.41
CA ILE A 577 6.34 -9.33 22.81
C ILE A 577 5.66 -8.03 22.42
N ARG A 578 4.58 -8.10 21.66
CA ARG A 578 3.72 -6.95 21.39
C ARG A 578 2.53 -6.99 22.35
N THR A 579 2.40 -5.94 23.16
CA THR A 579 1.27 -5.74 24.07
C THR A 579 0.34 -4.68 23.52
N ASN A 580 -0.96 -4.92 23.69
CA ASN A 580 -1.99 -3.95 23.36
C ASN A 580 -2.19 -2.98 24.52
N ASP A 581 -2.51 -1.74 24.21
CA ASP A 581 -2.98 -0.76 25.17
C ASP A 581 -4.45 -0.43 24.88
N PRO A 582 -5.42 -1.03 25.60
CA PRO A 582 -6.83 -0.73 25.38
C PRO A 582 -7.20 0.69 25.81
N SER A 583 -6.30 1.45 26.45
CA SER A 583 -6.51 2.83 26.85
C SER A 583 -6.07 3.86 25.82
N LEU A 584 -5.63 3.46 24.62
CA LEU A 584 -5.22 4.35 23.53
C LEU A 584 -6.27 5.40 23.24
N ARG A 585 -5.84 6.66 23.17
CA ARG A 585 -6.68 7.78 22.76
C ARG A 585 -6.63 7.98 21.25
N PRO A 586 -7.73 8.45 20.60
CA PRO A 586 -7.71 8.83 19.21
C PRO A 586 -6.68 9.93 18.92
N GLU A 587 -5.96 9.76 17.82
CA GLU A 587 -5.05 10.78 17.30
C GLU A 587 -5.84 11.93 16.69
N GLN A 588 -5.53 13.16 17.07
CA GLN A 588 -6.18 14.37 16.57
C GLN A 588 -5.19 15.17 15.73
N VAL A 589 -5.59 15.48 14.50
CA VAL A 589 -4.78 16.17 13.50
C VAL A 589 -5.44 17.50 13.19
N ASN A 590 -4.78 18.62 13.49
CA ASN A 590 -5.18 19.95 13.06
C ASN A 590 -4.28 20.38 11.92
N SER A 591 -4.86 20.54 10.75
CA SER A 591 -4.14 20.86 9.51
C SER A 591 -4.55 22.23 8.99
N GLN A 592 -3.58 22.92 8.41
CA GLN A 592 -3.74 24.19 7.71
C GLN A 592 -3.00 24.09 6.38
N GLU A 593 -3.57 24.67 5.34
CA GLU A 593 -2.95 24.73 4.02
C GLU A 593 -3.24 26.08 3.36
N TRP A 594 -2.21 26.71 2.80
CA TRP A 594 -2.32 27.87 1.92
C TRP A 594 -1.80 27.50 0.56
N VAL A 595 -2.62 27.75 -0.47
CA VAL A 595 -2.34 27.39 -1.85
C VAL A 595 -2.39 28.63 -2.72
N LEU A 596 -1.37 28.77 -3.56
CA LEU A 596 -1.34 29.69 -4.69
C LEU A 596 -1.31 28.84 -5.96
N GLN A 597 -2.27 29.04 -6.85
CA GLN A 597 -2.34 28.35 -8.13
C GLN A 597 -2.36 29.36 -9.26
N GLN A 598 -1.36 29.29 -10.13
CA GLN A 598 -1.23 30.12 -11.32
C GLN A 598 -1.49 29.27 -12.57
N GLN A 599 -2.51 29.62 -13.32
CA GLN A 599 -2.72 29.10 -14.66
C GLN A 599 -1.78 29.81 -15.63
N LEU A 600 -1.01 29.03 -16.38
CA LEU A 600 -0.12 29.49 -17.45
C LEU A 600 -0.75 29.22 -18.82
N PRO A 601 -0.29 29.86 -19.91
CA PRO A 601 -0.81 29.59 -21.25
C PRO A 601 -0.72 28.11 -21.67
N ASN A 602 0.31 27.41 -21.17
CA ASN A 602 0.58 26.00 -21.49
C ASN A 602 0.47 25.07 -20.29
N GLY A 603 -0.22 25.47 -19.20
CA GLY A 603 -0.39 24.59 -18.07
C GLY A 603 -0.63 25.29 -16.73
N MET A 604 -0.19 24.71 -15.64
CA MET A 604 -0.45 25.15 -14.28
C MET A 604 0.82 25.06 -13.42
N LEU A 605 1.00 26.04 -12.54
CA LEU A 605 1.95 26.03 -11.43
C LEU A 605 1.19 26.20 -10.12
N ARG A 606 1.51 25.37 -9.10
CA ARG A 606 0.93 25.48 -7.78
C ARG A 606 2.01 25.50 -6.71
N GLY A 607 1.90 26.43 -5.78
CA GLY A 607 2.63 26.46 -4.52
C GLY A 607 1.69 26.19 -3.36
N SER A 608 2.06 25.30 -2.45
CA SER A 608 1.32 24.98 -1.25
C SER A 608 2.23 25.10 -0.04
N PHE A 609 1.80 25.80 0.99
CA PHE A 609 2.39 25.76 2.32
C PHE A 609 1.42 25.03 3.25
N PHE A 610 1.92 24.06 4.02
CA PHE A 610 1.10 23.27 4.93
C PHE A 610 1.72 23.16 6.32
N PHE A 611 0.85 23.12 7.30
CA PHE A 611 1.19 23.01 8.71
C PHE A 611 0.24 22.03 9.38
N GLU A 612 0.78 21.11 10.18
CA GLU A 612 0.03 20.07 10.86
C GLU A 612 0.52 19.91 12.30
N ASP A 613 -0.39 20.07 13.26
CA ASP A 613 -0.22 19.69 14.66
C ASP A 613 -1.02 18.40 14.94
N LYS A 614 -0.31 17.34 15.28
CA LYS A 614 -0.88 16.03 15.62
C LYS A 614 -0.76 15.81 17.13
N ARG A 615 -1.88 15.61 17.81
CA ARG A 615 -1.96 15.29 19.24
C ARG A 615 -2.32 13.83 19.46
N ASP A 616 -1.82 13.27 20.55
CA ASP A 616 -2.03 11.87 20.91
C ASP A 616 -1.62 10.89 19.79
N ALA A 617 -0.53 11.22 19.08
CA ALA A 617 -0.07 10.44 17.93
C ALA A 617 0.20 8.98 18.32
N LEU A 618 -0.35 8.04 17.57
CA LEU A 618 -0.21 6.61 17.82
C LEU A 618 1.07 6.08 17.17
N ILE A 619 2.11 5.90 17.97
CA ILE A 619 3.44 5.45 17.52
C ILE A 619 3.81 4.15 18.21
N SER A 620 4.34 3.18 17.45
CA SER A 620 4.93 1.97 18.00
C SER A 620 6.26 2.30 18.67
N GLN A 621 6.38 1.94 19.96
CA GLN A 621 7.60 2.06 20.74
C GLN A 621 8.03 0.69 21.25
N THR A 622 9.34 0.48 21.36
CA THR A 622 9.91 -0.78 21.84
C THR A 622 10.76 -0.51 23.07
N ASP A 623 10.40 -1.13 24.19
CA ASP A 623 11.23 -1.17 25.39
C ASP A 623 12.30 -2.24 25.22
N VAL A 624 13.53 -1.81 25.10
CA VAL A 624 14.72 -2.66 24.95
C VAL A 624 15.45 -2.89 26.27
N SER A 625 14.94 -2.34 27.39
CA SER A 625 15.50 -2.54 28.72
C SER A 625 15.15 -3.88 29.33
N VAL A 626 14.19 -4.59 28.73
CA VAL A 626 13.69 -5.90 29.17
C VAL A 626 13.95 -6.97 28.11
N THR A 627 14.05 -8.23 28.54
CA THR A 627 14.26 -9.36 27.64
C THR A 627 13.17 -10.43 27.90
N PRO A 628 12.37 -10.81 26.86
CA PRO A 628 12.36 -10.28 25.52
C PRO A 628 11.91 -8.81 25.47
N ASN A 629 12.28 -8.08 24.40
CA ASN A 629 11.84 -6.70 24.18
C ASN A 629 10.31 -6.60 24.15
N ILE A 630 9.77 -5.57 24.77
CA ILE A 630 8.32 -5.30 24.73
C ILE A 630 8.04 -4.15 23.79
N SER A 631 7.28 -4.42 22.73
CA SER A 631 6.77 -3.37 21.81
C SER A 631 5.31 -3.08 22.15
N SER A 632 4.97 -1.80 22.20
CA SER A 632 3.59 -1.33 22.38
C SER A 632 3.31 -0.13 21.49
N ILE A 633 2.04 0.06 21.13
CA ILE A 633 1.60 1.30 20.54
C ILE A 633 1.24 2.24 21.68
N GLN A 634 1.75 3.46 21.63
CA GLN A 634 1.57 4.47 22.67
C GLN A 634 1.14 5.80 22.04
N ASN A 635 0.41 6.61 22.80
CA ASN A 635 0.14 7.97 22.43
C ASN A 635 1.37 8.85 22.74
N VAL A 636 1.91 9.51 21.71
CA VAL A 636 2.88 10.61 21.83
C VAL A 636 2.11 11.91 21.89
N ASP A 637 2.41 12.75 22.87
CA ASP A 637 1.57 13.90 23.21
C ASP A 637 1.39 14.88 22.04
N LYS A 638 2.48 15.21 21.32
CA LYS A 638 2.41 16.18 20.22
C LYS A 638 3.52 16.01 19.19
N LEU A 639 3.14 15.90 17.94
CA LEU A 639 3.99 16.03 16.76
C LEU A 639 3.64 17.33 16.02
N ARG A 640 4.61 17.89 15.31
CA ARG A 640 4.41 19.02 14.40
C ARG A 640 5.11 18.77 13.08
N THR A 641 4.37 18.99 12.00
CA THR A 641 4.93 18.97 10.65
C THR A 641 4.61 20.28 9.94
N GLN A 642 5.60 20.81 9.25
CA GLN A 642 5.44 21.97 8.39
C GLN A 642 6.19 21.76 7.10
N GLY A 643 5.67 22.31 5.99
CA GLY A 643 6.28 22.07 4.70
C GLY A 643 5.78 22.97 3.59
N VAL A 644 6.52 22.92 2.50
CA VAL A 644 6.23 23.63 1.26
C VAL A 644 6.26 22.63 0.11
N GLU A 645 5.30 22.72 -0.78
CA GLU A 645 5.24 21.93 -2.01
C GLU A 645 5.08 22.87 -3.20
N VAL A 646 5.87 22.65 -4.24
CA VAL A 646 5.68 23.25 -5.56
C VAL A 646 5.37 22.12 -6.53
N ALA A 647 4.27 22.22 -7.28
CA ALA A 647 3.87 21.26 -8.29
C ALA A 647 3.52 21.98 -9.59
N TRP A 648 3.78 21.31 -10.71
CA TRP A 648 3.51 21.86 -12.04
C TRP A 648 3.03 20.78 -13.01
N GLN A 649 2.22 21.23 -13.98
CA GLN A 649 1.81 20.48 -15.17
C GLN A 649 1.87 21.45 -16.36
N LEU A 650 2.78 21.18 -17.30
CA LEU A 650 3.09 22.07 -18.41
C LEU A 650 3.13 21.26 -19.71
N GLY A 651 2.47 21.73 -20.75
CA GLY A 651 2.54 21.16 -22.10
C GLY A 651 3.44 21.98 -23.01
N ASP A 652 3.97 21.35 -24.05
CA ASP A 652 4.80 22.00 -25.09
C ASP A 652 6.00 22.79 -24.53
N VAL A 653 6.73 22.25 -23.58
CA VAL A 653 7.82 22.96 -22.87
C VAL A 653 9.10 22.96 -23.72
N GLY A 654 9.41 24.08 -24.37
CA GLY A 654 10.62 24.29 -25.16
C GLY A 654 10.67 23.48 -26.47
N LEU A 655 9.98 22.37 -26.54
CA LEU A 655 9.86 21.49 -27.72
C LEU A 655 8.38 21.12 -27.87
N ARG A 656 7.86 21.20 -29.08
CA ARG A 656 6.48 20.82 -29.35
C ARG A 656 6.23 19.34 -29.01
N GLY A 657 5.15 19.08 -28.30
CA GLY A 657 4.78 17.75 -27.82
C GLY A 657 5.55 17.29 -26.60
N LEU A 658 6.37 18.13 -25.95
CA LEU A 658 7.01 17.80 -24.68
C LEU A 658 6.19 18.30 -23.49
N ASP A 659 5.57 17.39 -22.78
CA ASP A 659 4.82 17.66 -21.57
C ASP A 659 5.67 17.37 -20.33
N LEU A 660 5.65 18.28 -19.36
CA LEU A 660 6.37 18.15 -18.08
C LEU A 660 5.39 18.23 -16.91
N GLN A 661 5.42 17.23 -16.05
CA GLN A 661 4.75 17.28 -14.76
C GLN A 661 5.72 16.93 -13.65
N GLY A 662 5.54 17.54 -12.49
CA GLY A 662 6.41 17.22 -11.36
C GLY A 662 6.07 17.96 -10.10
N SER A 663 6.81 17.62 -9.05
CA SER A 663 6.70 18.30 -7.76
C SER A 663 8.01 18.24 -6.98
N VAL A 664 8.20 19.24 -6.14
CA VAL A 664 9.23 19.25 -5.09
C VAL A 664 8.56 19.60 -3.78
N THR A 665 8.81 18.79 -2.77
CA THR A 665 8.25 18.97 -1.42
C THR A 665 9.35 18.99 -0.39
N TYR A 666 9.34 20.01 0.46
CA TYR A 666 10.07 20.05 1.71
C TYR A 666 9.08 19.87 2.86
N ALA A 667 9.35 18.95 3.79
CA ALA A 667 8.51 18.72 4.96
C ALA A 667 9.38 18.38 6.17
N HIS A 668 9.28 19.16 7.23
CA HIS A 668 9.99 18.93 8.47
C HIS A 668 9.04 18.52 9.58
N SER A 669 9.26 17.33 10.15
CA SER A 669 8.37 16.70 11.15
C SER A 669 9.15 16.35 12.42
N ILE A 670 8.71 16.89 13.56
CA ILE A 670 9.36 16.72 14.86
C ILE A 670 8.39 16.33 15.97
N ILE A 671 8.91 15.67 17.00
CA ILE A 671 8.24 15.43 18.27
C ILE A 671 8.34 16.72 19.09
N VAL A 672 7.21 17.39 19.32
CA VAL A 672 7.18 18.65 20.09
C VAL A 672 7.07 18.36 21.59
N ARG A 673 6.34 17.30 21.96
CA ARG A 673 6.14 16.89 23.34
C ARG A 673 5.93 15.38 23.47
N ASP A 674 6.62 14.77 24.41
CA ASP A 674 6.42 13.40 24.86
C ASP A 674 6.70 13.32 26.36
N ALA A 675 5.66 13.45 27.20
CA ALA A 675 5.80 13.45 28.64
C ALA A 675 6.32 12.12 29.23
N ARG A 676 6.15 11.00 28.49
CA ARG A 676 6.70 9.69 28.88
C ARG A 676 8.18 9.59 28.56
N ASN A 677 8.62 10.23 27.47
CA ASN A 677 10.00 10.21 26.99
C ASN A 677 10.48 11.63 26.62
N PRO A 678 10.70 12.53 27.58
CA PRO A 678 11.02 13.93 27.30
C PRO A 678 12.31 14.12 26.46
N GLY A 679 13.22 13.15 26.50
CA GLY A 679 14.45 13.17 25.67
C GLY A 679 14.21 13.05 24.17
N LEU A 680 12.98 12.73 23.73
CA LEU A 680 12.59 12.72 22.32
C LEU A 680 12.12 14.09 21.82
N GLU A 681 11.85 15.04 22.70
CA GLU A 681 11.37 16.37 22.31
C GLU A 681 12.41 17.10 21.46
N GLY A 682 11.97 17.69 20.35
CA GLY A 682 12.83 18.34 19.36
C GLY A 682 13.44 17.39 18.32
N THR A 683 13.27 16.07 18.45
CA THR A 683 13.84 15.09 17.51
C THR A 683 12.91 14.81 16.33
N ALA A 684 13.47 14.33 15.21
CA ALA A 684 12.70 14.03 14.00
C ALA A 684 11.75 12.83 14.18
N GLN A 685 10.56 12.92 13.57
CA GLN A 685 9.66 11.79 13.44
C GLN A 685 10.28 10.78 12.46
N PRO A 686 10.32 9.47 12.81
CA PRO A 686 10.89 8.46 11.93
C PRO A 686 10.14 8.29 10.61
N ARG A 687 10.88 7.95 9.56
CA ARG A 687 10.39 7.53 8.24
C ARG A 687 9.61 8.60 7.49
N ILE A 688 9.99 9.84 7.71
CA ILE A 688 9.54 11.00 6.93
C ILE A 688 10.80 11.68 6.38
N PRO A 689 11.00 11.74 5.06
CA PRO A 689 12.11 12.48 4.48
C PRO A 689 11.80 13.96 4.46
N ASP A 690 12.81 14.79 4.71
CA ASP A 690 12.66 16.24 4.58
C ASP A 690 12.40 16.66 3.12
N TRP A 691 12.97 15.96 2.16
CA TRP A 691 12.85 16.29 0.74
C TRP A 691 12.29 15.13 -0.08
N ARG A 692 11.34 15.44 -0.93
CA ARG A 692 10.84 14.57 -1.99
C ARG A 692 10.73 15.33 -3.31
N ALA A 693 10.97 14.66 -4.42
CA ALA A 693 10.72 15.21 -5.74
C ALA A 693 10.27 14.13 -6.72
N THR A 694 9.39 14.53 -7.62
CA THR A 694 9.00 13.76 -8.80
C THR A 694 9.07 14.64 -10.04
N LEU A 695 9.49 14.05 -11.16
CA LEU A 695 9.45 14.70 -12.46
C LEU A 695 9.12 13.65 -13.51
N VAL A 696 8.20 13.96 -14.40
CA VAL A 696 7.84 13.15 -15.57
C VAL A 696 7.87 14.05 -16.78
N GLY A 697 8.68 13.70 -17.77
CA GLY A 697 8.73 14.34 -19.06
C GLY A 697 8.27 13.35 -20.13
N THR A 698 7.15 13.61 -20.79
CA THR A 698 6.62 12.80 -21.89
C THR A 698 6.72 13.59 -23.19
N TRP A 699 7.46 13.06 -24.14
CA TRP A 699 7.57 13.65 -25.47
C TRP A 699 6.75 12.86 -26.48
N HIS A 700 5.73 13.47 -27.01
CA HIS A 700 4.91 12.99 -28.11
C HIS A 700 5.66 13.24 -29.44
N VAL A 701 6.56 12.30 -29.79
CA VAL A 701 7.42 12.39 -30.98
C VAL A 701 6.59 12.43 -32.25
N SER A 702 5.45 11.70 -32.24
CA SER A 702 4.42 11.67 -33.30
C SER A 702 3.13 11.12 -32.72
N ASP A 703 2.05 11.05 -33.46
CA ASP A 703 0.78 10.44 -33.06
C ASP A 703 0.94 8.95 -32.67
N ALA A 704 1.99 8.29 -33.23
CA ALA A 704 2.26 6.88 -32.97
C ALA A 704 3.29 6.64 -31.86
N TRP A 705 4.18 7.58 -31.54
CA TRP A 705 5.30 7.39 -30.63
C TRP A 705 5.31 8.39 -29.49
N SER A 706 5.34 7.89 -28.28
CA SER A 706 5.57 8.66 -27.05
C SER A 706 6.77 8.11 -26.29
N ALA A 707 7.66 9.01 -25.85
CA ALA A 707 8.85 8.66 -25.05
C ALA A 707 8.78 9.40 -23.71
N THR A 708 8.85 8.67 -22.61
CA THR A 708 8.78 9.23 -21.24
C THR A 708 10.07 8.96 -20.49
N LEU A 709 10.57 9.98 -19.80
CA LEU A 709 11.62 9.88 -18.78
C LEU A 709 11.05 10.40 -17.47
N SER A 710 11.13 9.59 -16.43
CA SER A 710 10.62 9.93 -15.11
C SER A 710 11.73 9.89 -14.07
N TYR A 711 11.60 10.71 -13.03
CA TYR A 711 12.55 10.83 -11.94
C TYR A 711 11.83 10.85 -10.60
N ARG A 712 12.40 10.13 -9.62
CA ARG A 712 11.94 10.12 -8.22
C ARG A 712 13.11 10.31 -7.28
N PHE A 713 12.93 11.20 -6.32
CA PHE A 713 13.90 11.48 -5.26
C PHE A 713 13.22 11.42 -3.89
N SER A 714 13.93 10.83 -2.93
CA SER A 714 13.60 10.91 -1.51
C SER A 714 14.88 11.14 -0.71
N GLY A 715 14.86 12.15 0.14
CA GLY A 715 15.96 12.47 1.04
C GLY A 715 16.14 11.44 2.15
N ARG A 716 17.14 11.69 3.00
CA ARG A 716 17.44 10.85 4.15
C ARG A 716 16.24 10.79 5.11
N GLN A 717 16.06 9.64 5.75
CA GLN A 717 15.07 9.39 6.80
C GLN A 717 15.74 8.64 7.95
N HIS A 718 15.23 8.78 9.16
CA HIS A 718 15.59 7.91 10.28
C HIS A 718 14.63 6.72 10.35
N ASN A 719 15.16 5.52 10.55
CA ASN A 719 14.35 4.30 10.63
C ASN A 719 13.64 4.15 11.98
N ALA A 720 14.21 4.69 13.06
CA ALA A 720 13.70 4.61 14.41
C ALA A 720 13.77 5.97 15.12
N LEU A 721 13.14 6.04 16.29
CA LEU A 721 13.21 7.20 17.18
C LEU A 721 14.66 7.47 17.60
N PHE A 722 14.93 8.70 17.98
CA PHE A 722 16.20 9.11 18.59
C PHE A 722 16.48 8.28 19.84
N ASN A 723 17.71 7.79 19.98
CA ASN A 723 18.12 7.02 21.13
C ASN A 723 18.67 7.95 22.20
N THR A 724 17.86 8.23 23.21
CA THR A 724 18.20 9.14 24.30
C THR A 724 19.36 8.65 25.17
N ALA A 725 19.60 7.34 25.24
CA ALA A 725 20.67 6.76 26.02
C ALA A 725 22.06 7.04 25.43
N ILE A 726 22.16 7.17 24.12
CA ILE A 726 23.44 7.46 23.43
C ILE A 726 23.48 8.88 22.84
N GLY A 727 22.40 9.65 22.97
CA GLY A 727 22.29 11.02 22.42
C GLY A 727 22.37 11.09 20.89
N ALA A 728 21.98 10.04 20.16
CA ALA A 728 22.08 9.93 18.70
C ALA A 728 21.03 9.01 18.11
N TYR A 729 20.83 9.06 16.78
CA TYR A 729 20.07 8.04 16.05
C TYR A 729 20.92 6.77 15.87
N ASN A 730 20.27 5.61 15.95
CA ASN A 730 20.93 4.29 15.77
C ASN A 730 21.21 3.93 14.30
N ASP A 731 21.04 4.87 13.37
CA ASP A 731 21.14 4.64 11.93
C ASP A 731 22.05 5.68 11.23
N PRO A 732 23.33 5.87 11.69
CA PRO A 732 24.26 6.75 11.01
C PRO A 732 24.57 6.33 9.56
N ASN A 733 24.40 5.03 9.21
CA ASN A 733 24.59 4.50 7.87
C ASN A 733 23.24 4.26 7.18
N PRO A 734 22.72 5.23 6.40
CA PRO A 734 21.38 5.11 5.77
C PRO A 734 21.35 4.25 4.51
N ASN A 735 22.49 3.87 3.94
CA ASN A 735 22.60 3.17 2.65
C ASN A 735 23.05 1.71 2.78
N VAL A 736 22.77 1.10 3.92
CA VAL A 736 23.02 -0.32 4.18
C VAL A 736 21.71 -1.05 4.43
N TYR A 737 21.67 -2.34 4.23
CA TYR A 737 20.50 -3.16 4.52
C TYR A 737 20.07 -2.98 5.99
N GLY A 738 18.77 -2.79 6.19
CA GLY A 738 18.18 -2.49 7.50
C GLY A 738 17.91 -1.00 7.74
N ALA A 739 18.41 -0.11 6.89
CA ALA A 739 18.17 1.33 6.97
C ALA A 739 16.95 1.76 6.11
N VAL A 740 16.67 3.05 6.15
CA VAL A 740 15.85 3.74 5.16
C VAL A 740 16.74 4.70 4.37
N SER A 741 17.05 4.32 3.12
CA SER A 741 17.98 5.05 2.28
C SER A 741 17.38 6.36 1.73
N HIS A 742 18.24 7.31 1.42
CA HIS A 742 17.89 8.26 0.36
C HIS A 742 17.94 7.53 -0.99
N TYR A 743 17.17 8.01 -1.96
CA TYR A 743 17.26 7.47 -3.33
C TYR A 743 17.03 8.54 -4.39
N SER A 744 17.63 8.27 -5.55
CA SER A 744 17.54 9.07 -6.77
C SER A 744 17.42 8.09 -7.95
N VAL A 745 16.23 7.97 -8.51
CA VAL A 745 15.89 6.89 -9.46
C VAL A 745 15.28 7.49 -10.72
N PHE A 746 15.77 7.04 -11.86
CA PHE A 746 15.21 7.35 -13.17
C PHE A 746 14.49 6.13 -13.75
N ASP A 747 13.32 6.37 -14.34
CA ASP A 747 12.55 5.37 -15.05
C ASP A 747 12.30 5.87 -16.48
N ALA A 748 12.23 4.97 -17.45
CA ALA A 748 11.99 5.32 -18.86
C ALA A 748 10.91 4.42 -19.45
N LYS A 749 10.13 4.97 -20.40
CA LYS A 749 9.14 4.23 -21.16
C LYS A 749 9.06 4.74 -22.59
N LEU A 750 8.91 3.83 -23.53
CA LEU A 750 8.63 4.08 -24.92
C LEU A 750 7.32 3.39 -25.30
N LEU A 751 6.33 4.13 -25.73
CA LEU A 751 5.05 3.63 -26.21
C LEU A 751 4.97 3.78 -27.72
N TYR A 752 4.53 2.73 -28.41
CA TYR A 752 4.27 2.71 -29.84
C TYR A 752 2.84 2.25 -30.13
N LYS A 753 2.03 3.10 -30.71
CA LYS A 753 0.70 2.80 -31.25
C LYS A 753 0.87 2.23 -32.65
N ILE A 754 0.78 0.91 -32.80
CA ILE A 754 0.92 0.18 -34.07
C ILE A 754 -0.21 0.59 -35.02
N ASN A 755 -1.41 0.69 -34.49
CA ASN A 755 -2.62 1.19 -35.15
C ASN A 755 -3.64 1.65 -34.09
N ARG A 756 -4.90 1.87 -34.47
CA ARG A 756 -5.95 2.31 -33.54
C ARG A 756 -6.28 1.30 -32.45
N GLN A 757 -6.00 0.03 -32.68
CA GLN A 757 -6.38 -1.08 -31.78
C GLN A 757 -5.18 -1.65 -31.02
N TRP A 758 -3.99 -1.64 -31.62
CA TRP A 758 -2.81 -2.27 -31.06
C TRP A 758 -1.78 -1.25 -30.62
N SER A 759 -1.29 -1.43 -29.41
CA SER A 759 -0.14 -0.70 -28.89
C SER A 759 0.88 -1.65 -28.24
N THR A 760 2.13 -1.23 -28.19
CA THR A 760 3.20 -1.93 -27.50
C THR A 760 4.07 -0.92 -26.75
N SER A 761 4.63 -1.32 -25.62
CA SER A 761 5.57 -0.47 -24.91
C SER A 761 6.78 -1.25 -24.40
N PHE A 762 7.91 -0.53 -24.29
CA PHE A 762 9.13 -0.99 -23.62
C PHE A 762 9.47 -0.02 -22.51
N GLY A 763 9.79 -0.54 -21.33
CA GLY A 763 10.07 0.28 -20.19
C GLY A 763 11.28 -0.22 -19.39
N VAL A 764 11.86 0.69 -18.63
CA VAL A 764 12.94 0.39 -17.69
C VAL A 764 12.68 1.16 -16.42
N ASN A 765 12.48 0.47 -15.31
CA ASN A 765 12.48 1.10 -13.99
C ASN A 765 13.88 1.01 -13.38
N ASN A 766 14.26 2.03 -12.62
CA ASN A 766 15.58 2.16 -12.00
C ASN A 766 16.72 2.05 -13.04
N LEU A 767 16.69 2.91 -14.04
CA LEU A 767 17.65 2.93 -15.17
C LEU A 767 19.10 2.94 -14.70
N GLY A 768 19.41 3.67 -13.61
CA GLY A 768 20.74 3.76 -13.00
C GLY A 768 21.14 2.53 -12.20
N ASN A 769 20.27 1.55 -12.00
CA ASN A 769 20.47 0.39 -11.12
C ASN A 769 20.86 0.81 -9.69
N PHE A 770 20.24 1.87 -9.17
CA PHE A 770 20.51 2.38 -7.84
C PHE A 770 20.00 1.40 -6.78
N LYS A 771 20.85 1.03 -5.82
CA LYS A 771 20.49 0.15 -4.70
C LYS A 771 20.03 0.98 -3.53
N TYR A 772 18.82 0.72 -3.04
CA TYR A 772 18.24 1.44 -1.91
C TYR A 772 17.29 0.57 -1.12
N TYR A 773 17.07 0.98 0.13
CA TYR A 773 16.24 0.26 1.10
C TYR A 773 15.13 1.19 1.59
N VAL A 774 13.92 0.69 1.66
CA VAL A 774 12.81 1.41 2.24
C VAL A 774 12.14 0.54 3.32
N ASN A 775 12.45 0.83 4.57
CA ASN A 775 11.84 0.30 5.79
C ASN A 775 11.79 -1.25 5.94
N PRO A 776 12.81 -1.93 6.14
CA PRO A 776 14.21 -1.89 5.72
C PRO A 776 14.47 -2.71 4.46
N ASN A 777 13.42 -3.10 3.74
CA ASN A 777 13.51 -4.04 2.62
C ASN A 777 14.31 -3.46 1.44
N PRO A 778 15.11 -4.26 0.73
CA PRO A 778 15.70 -3.87 -0.53
C PRO A 778 14.60 -3.67 -1.58
N TYR A 779 14.79 -2.68 -2.43
CA TYR A 779 13.88 -2.39 -3.54
C TYR A 779 14.34 -3.01 -4.85
N PRO A 780 13.44 -3.17 -5.85
CA PRO A 780 13.80 -3.70 -7.15
C PRO A 780 14.97 -2.95 -7.76
N GLN A 781 15.96 -3.69 -8.24
CA GLN A 781 17.05 -3.19 -9.06
C GLN A 781 16.51 -2.88 -10.46
N ARG A 782 17.38 -2.57 -11.45
CA ARG A 782 16.93 -2.27 -12.81
C ARG A 782 16.00 -3.35 -13.34
N THR A 783 14.76 -2.97 -13.65
CA THR A 783 13.73 -3.87 -14.14
C THR A 783 13.31 -3.45 -15.54
N LEU A 784 13.31 -4.41 -16.47
CA LEU A 784 12.84 -4.22 -17.83
C LEU A 784 11.37 -4.64 -17.93
N PHE A 785 10.61 -3.91 -18.74
CA PHE A 785 9.22 -4.18 -19.05
C PHE A 785 9.00 -4.23 -20.56
N ALA A 786 8.12 -5.12 -20.99
CA ALA A 786 7.58 -5.14 -22.35
C ALA A 786 6.08 -5.43 -22.25
N SER A 787 5.28 -4.70 -23.02
CA SER A 787 3.83 -4.93 -23.05
C SER A 787 3.25 -4.93 -24.46
N LEU A 788 2.18 -5.65 -24.64
CA LEU A 788 1.33 -5.65 -25.83
C LEU A 788 -0.11 -5.48 -25.39
N LYS A 789 -0.81 -4.52 -26.01
CA LYS A 789 -2.19 -4.19 -25.67
C LYS A 789 -3.06 -4.17 -26.92
N TYR A 790 -4.28 -4.65 -26.77
CA TYR A 790 -5.35 -4.56 -27.76
C TYR A 790 -6.56 -3.85 -27.15
N ASP A 791 -7.07 -2.84 -27.83
CA ASP A 791 -8.28 -2.07 -27.48
C ASP A 791 -9.25 -2.09 -28.66
N LEU A 792 -10.52 -2.47 -28.42
CA LEU A 792 -11.58 -2.50 -29.42
C LEU A 792 -12.65 -1.46 -29.09
#